data_7080822c7cb0ad1b8e6e9880bed80f1f
#
_entry.id   7080822c7cb0ad1b8e6e9880bed80f1f
#
_cell.length_a   1.000
_cell.length_b   1.000
_cell.length_c   1.000
_cell.angle_alpha   90.00
_cell.angle_beta   90.00
_cell.angle_gamma   90.00
#
_symmetry.space_group_name_H-M   'P 1'
#
loop_
_entity.id
_entity.type
_entity.pdbx_description
1 polymer ?
#
loop_
_entity_poly.entity_id
_entity_poly.type
_entity_poly.pdbx_seq_one_letter_code
_entity_poly.pdbx_strand_id
1 'polypeptide(L)'
;MRGFLFVSKIFLLLAAALSYTSAEGQSSLAQKNLQRQKWQRAHELLSKATAKDSLNVTAKYLLAQYFFSKSNPAFQLDSAYKYVLGAQKDFLETSQKERAKLLKFPVDSLLLSGLKEQIETTAFAESKVNQSEDSWISFIQRFPTSAYIPRAKQQRDSVTFQLAVQKNTYIAFYDFLKKYPDAAQFESAQAKYEQLLLDAKTADKTLDSYEKFLSEHPSSAHRRFVEQTIFEYRTSSGRYDAFVEFIRNYPDNPFVTKAKNLLFHLIPETERGTLWPPEFTSDSLEHVISLQDSYLVPFLKNSKYGFMDSKGREVIEPLLDSLDAAYYCGNISDDVILLPEKVIAATGTTVWNGPVQNFEDLGSGFLLFKKDACKFLVHKSGFKLGPECIDDAKILDGKFVAIGNDGQWSLYALSGRLLERDLDDVYIIKNVVCLRKNRKVRLVTATKLTTLPAAAVPDTVEYDDAKPWRNNLILVQNTNQLGLLDQSLDVVVSPGESALNGSFFGVIASMPKGFKIYSSQDSATFRNVIVQEPWLAVKDSHWKLIDPTTLADIFSPFDTIAFYGSFPVGQRNDSSFIFFNSKSFWKGLHPSGIEFIPGQDSAYISIEEKGRKSLYNRKGQKLFTATFDKIQFAGADVFVIHRKDKKGLISKAGKMLLPFQHDAIGSMKDGVMSLLKSSRFGLYDHAARKEIYPSYGKNLIPYNSKVIIAYRNDHYGFIRWDNRPLSKFEFKEVRYWNDSTALVKKDNWMLYEIKTGLVLMDRIKDLKMIRDDPADKLAIVYQDANHGVVHNKKGVIIPISYSDLVNVGSPRDPLYFTEKHVEEASVFVVIYYDAHGHFLRKEIYEPEEYDNIYCPSY
;
A
#
# COMPACT_ATOMS: atom_id res chain seq x y z
N MET A 1 32.47 70.00 -83.07
CA MET A 1 31.46 69.53 -82.12
C MET A 1 31.94 69.51 -80.65
N ARG A 2 33.05 70.17 -80.23
CA ARG A 2 33.50 70.21 -78.84
C ARG A 2 33.23 71.59 -78.12
N GLY A 3 32.73 72.59 -78.83
CA GLY A 3 32.48 73.95 -78.32
C GLY A 3 31.04 74.14 -77.77
N PHE A 4 30.04 73.39 -78.23
CA PHE A 4 28.66 73.54 -77.87
C PHE A 4 28.27 72.85 -76.55
N LEU A 5 29.01 71.80 -76.08
CA LEU A 5 28.80 71.08 -74.80
C LEU A 5 29.35 71.85 -73.55
N PHE A 6 30.30 72.72 -73.74
CA PHE A 6 30.93 73.52 -72.66
C PHE A 6 30.03 74.70 -72.21
N VAL A 7 29.39 75.43 -73.21
CA VAL A 7 28.50 76.53 -72.94
C VAL A 7 27.18 76.02 -72.26
N SER A 8 26.66 74.77 -72.64
CA SER A 8 25.47 74.23 -72.05
C SER A 8 25.71 73.73 -70.57
N LYS A 9 26.93 73.23 -70.23
CA LYS A 9 27.27 72.90 -68.82
C LYS A 9 27.44 74.12 -67.92
N ILE A 10 27.98 75.26 -68.50
CA ILE A 10 28.11 76.53 -67.74
C ILE A 10 26.75 77.18 -67.49
N PHE A 11 25.82 77.13 -68.45
CA PHE A 11 24.48 77.69 -68.29
C PHE A 11 23.64 76.84 -67.32
N LEU A 12 23.76 75.49 -67.34
CA LEU A 12 23.12 74.61 -66.35
C LEU A 12 23.73 74.81 -64.92
N LEU A 13 25.03 75.04 -64.83
CA LEU A 13 25.65 75.29 -63.51
C LEU A 13 25.29 76.66 -63.00
N LEU A 14 25.16 77.73 -63.85
CA LEU A 14 24.67 79.03 -63.47
C LEU A 14 23.18 79.08 -63.13
N ALA A 15 22.34 78.35 -63.87
CA ALA A 15 20.93 78.18 -63.54
C ALA A 15 20.69 77.34 -62.22
N ALA A 16 21.53 76.38 -61.98
CA ALA A 16 21.50 75.63 -60.72
C ALA A 16 22.01 76.46 -59.53
N ALA A 17 23.04 77.26 -59.73
CA ALA A 17 23.54 78.19 -58.72
C ALA A 17 22.54 79.37 -58.43
N LEU A 18 21.88 79.98 -59.42
CA LEU A 18 20.80 80.96 -59.24
C LEU A 18 19.50 80.32 -58.63
N SER A 19 19.19 79.05 -58.93
CA SER A 19 18.09 78.38 -58.27
C SER A 19 18.42 78.05 -56.80
N TYR A 20 19.67 77.81 -56.47
CA TYR A 20 20.09 77.53 -55.08
C TYR A 20 20.07 78.78 -54.19
N THR A 21 20.53 79.93 -54.66
CA THR A 21 20.42 81.23 -53.96
C THR A 21 18.97 81.64 -53.71
N SER A 22 18.06 81.33 -54.59
CA SER A 22 16.63 81.67 -54.41
C SER A 22 15.89 80.73 -53.46
N ALA A 23 16.28 79.42 -53.35
CA ALA A 23 15.71 78.53 -52.38
C ALA A 23 16.17 78.82 -50.95
N GLU A 24 17.41 79.13 -50.77
CA GLU A 24 17.98 79.58 -49.45
C GLU A 24 17.35 80.92 -48.97
N GLY A 25 17.09 81.87 -49.88
CA GLY A 25 16.39 83.13 -49.56
C GLY A 25 14.96 82.86 -49.09
N GLN A 26 14.24 81.87 -49.67
CA GLN A 26 12.89 81.52 -49.28
C GLN A 26 12.93 80.85 -47.87
N SER A 27 13.90 80.00 -47.60
CA SER A 27 14.07 79.29 -46.32
C SER A 27 14.34 80.34 -45.17
N SER A 28 15.17 81.35 -45.40
CA SER A 28 15.45 82.37 -44.44
C SER A 28 14.22 83.26 -44.13
N LEU A 29 13.44 83.63 -45.16
CA LEU A 29 12.22 84.38 -44.95
C LEU A 29 11.15 83.52 -44.24
N ALA A 30 11.08 82.17 -44.53
CA ALA A 30 10.23 81.27 -43.86
C ALA A 30 10.56 81.14 -42.38
N GLN A 31 11.83 81.02 -41.99
CA GLN A 31 12.29 80.99 -40.61
C GLN A 31 11.82 82.22 -39.80
N LYS A 32 11.91 83.41 -40.38
CA LYS A 32 11.39 84.63 -39.73
C LYS A 32 9.86 84.59 -39.56
N ASN A 33 9.16 84.01 -40.50
CA ASN A 33 7.70 83.82 -40.40
C ASN A 33 7.33 82.73 -39.36
N LEU A 34 8.10 81.69 -39.24
CA LEU A 34 7.92 80.69 -38.16
C LEU A 34 8.09 81.33 -36.78
N GLN A 35 9.15 82.11 -36.58
CA GLN A 35 9.39 82.85 -35.32
C GLN A 35 8.27 83.79 -34.95
N ARG A 36 7.60 84.40 -35.97
CA ARG A 36 6.47 85.33 -35.82
C ARG A 36 5.10 84.61 -35.83
N GLN A 37 5.09 83.35 -35.80
CA GLN A 37 3.90 82.48 -35.83
C GLN A 37 2.96 82.72 -37.05
N LYS A 38 3.54 83.22 -38.16
CA LYS A 38 2.81 83.36 -39.43
C LYS A 38 2.83 82.06 -40.22
N TRP A 39 2.10 81.07 -39.70
CA TRP A 39 2.15 79.63 -40.10
C TRP A 39 1.87 79.43 -41.61
N GLN A 40 0.74 79.96 -42.12
CA GLN A 40 0.38 79.79 -43.51
C GLN A 40 1.46 80.30 -44.50
N ARG A 41 1.99 81.53 -44.24
CA ARG A 41 3.01 82.13 -45.08
C ARG A 41 4.38 81.39 -44.96
N ALA A 42 4.69 80.91 -43.82
CA ALA A 42 5.86 80.09 -43.60
C ALA A 42 5.77 78.74 -44.43
N HIS A 43 4.65 78.07 -44.37
CA HIS A 43 4.37 76.88 -45.12
C HIS A 43 4.42 77.08 -46.65
N GLU A 44 3.80 78.11 -47.16
CA GLU A 44 3.84 78.45 -48.61
C GLU A 44 5.27 78.66 -49.10
N LEU A 45 6.09 79.34 -48.29
CA LEU A 45 7.49 79.63 -48.64
C LEU A 45 8.34 78.38 -48.61
N LEU A 46 8.12 77.51 -47.61
CA LEU A 46 8.84 76.23 -47.42
C LEU A 46 8.43 75.21 -48.48
N SER A 47 7.17 75.09 -48.81
CA SER A 47 6.67 74.26 -49.90
C SER A 47 7.23 74.67 -51.28
N LYS A 48 7.31 75.96 -51.56
CA LYS A 48 7.99 76.50 -52.75
C LYS A 48 9.51 76.24 -52.75
N ALA A 49 10.15 76.35 -51.56
CA ALA A 49 11.60 76.06 -51.43
C ALA A 49 11.88 74.53 -51.68
N THR A 50 11.12 73.62 -51.13
CA THR A 50 11.26 72.18 -51.33
C THR A 50 10.84 71.70 -52.71
N ALA A 51 9.85 72.39 -53.34
CA ALA A 51 9.47 72.09 -54.75
C ALA A 51 10.55 72.53 -55.76
N LYS A 52 11.30 73.62 -55.41
CA LYS A 52 12.35 74.21 -56.28
C LYS A 52 13.66 73.43 -56.12
N ASP A 53 13.93 72.95 -54.89
CA ASP A 53 15.08 72.15 -54.52
C ASP A 53 14.65 71.05 -53.56
N SER A 54 14.51 69.80 -54.11
CA SER A 54 14.03 68.68 -53.37
C SER A 54 15.03 68.10 -52.31
N LEU A 55 16.29 68.56 -52.40
CA LEU A 55 17.38 68.21 -51.49
C LEU A 55 17.66 69.30 -50.44
N ASN A 56 16.82 70.36 -50.35
CA ASN A 56 16.99 71.46 -49.43
C ASN A 56 16.85 71.07 -47.98
N VAL A 57 18.00 70.82 -47.33
CA VAL A 57 18.08 70.39 -45.92
C VAL A 57 17.43 71.40 -44.97
N THR A 58 17.70 72.74 -45.21
CA THR A 58 17.18 73.79 -44.35
C THR A 58 15.66 73.91 -44.46
N ALA A 59 15.10 73.84 -45.68
CA ALA A 59 13.68 73.94 -45.88
C ALA A 59 12.94 72.72 -45.24
N LYS A 60 13.47 71.49 -45.35
CA LYS A 60 12.94 70.30 -44.70
C LYS A 60 13.04 70.40 -43.16
N TYR A 61 14.15 70.95 -42.64
CA TYR A 61 14.31 71.21 -41.21
C TYR A 61 13.24 72.18 -40.69
N LEU A 62 13.05 73.26 -41.39
CA LEU A 62 12.04 74.25 -41.02
C LEU A 62 10.60 73.72 -41.18
N LEU A 63 10.34 72.89 -42.20
CA LEU A 63 9.06 72.15 -42.29
C LEU A 63 8.84 71.18 -41.12
N ALA A 64 9.87 70.51 -40.68
CA ALA A 64 9.79 69.71 -39.50
C ALA A 64 9.44 70.53 -38.25
N GLN A 65 10.10 71.73 -38.07
CA GLN A 65 9.76 72.66 -37.00
C GLN A 65 8.34 73.21 -37.11
N TYR A 66 7.88 73.51 -38.35
CA TYR A 66 6.55 74.02 -38.62
C TYR A 66 5.52 73.02 -38.12
N PHE A 67 5.63 71.75 -38.54
CA PHE A 67 4.71 70.71 -38.12
C PHE A 67 4.89 70.28 -36.66
N PHE A 68 6.02 70.52 -36.02
CA PHE A 68 6.29 70.27 -34.63
C PHE A 68 5.84 71.32 -33.65
N SER A 69 5.60 72.56 -34.14
CA SER A 69 5.17 73.67 -33.28
C SER A 69 3.74 73.46 -32.76
N LYS A 70 3.58 73.32 -31.46
CA LYS A 70 2.26 73.05 -30.79
C LYS A 70 1.27 74.24 -30.97
N SER A 71 1.76 75.42 -31.14
CA SER A 71 0.95 76.64 -31.44
C SER A 71 0.48 76.73 -32.90
N ASN A 72 0.99 75.87 -33.75
CA ASN A 72 0.56 75.83 -35.16
C ASN A 72 -0.74 74.96 -35.29
N PRO A 73 -1.82 75.48 -35.87
CA PRO A 73 -3.00 74.71 -36.16
C PRO A 73 -2.78 73.45 -37.03
N ALA A 74 -1.70 73.48 -37.80
CA ALA A 74 -1.28 72.26 -38.59
C ALA A 74 -0.26 71.37 -37.86
N PHE A 75 -0.19 71.46 -36.53
CA PHE A 75 0.67 70.54 -35.74
C PHE A 75 0.42 69.15 -36.07
N GLN A 76 1.48 68.40 -36.48
CA GLN A 76 1.35 66.97 -36.87
C GLN A 76 2.71 66.30 -36.77
N LEU A 77 2.81 65.37 -35.83
CA LEU A 77 4.07 64.68 -35.54
C LEU A 77 4.59 63.84 -36.72
N ASP A 78 3.70 63.18 -37.49
CA ASP A 78 4.08 62.36 -38.65
C ASP A 78 4.75 63.16 -39.72
N SER A 79 4.18 64.35 -40.05
CA SER A 79 4.74 65.30 -41.01
C SER A 79 6.05 65.89 -40.52
N ALA A 80 6.13 66.28 -39.24
CA ALA A 80 7.36 66.70 -38.61
C ALA A 80 8.47 65.65 -38.72
N TYR A 81 8.15 64.40 -38.41
CA TYR A 81 9.07 63.26 -38.45
C TYR A 81 9.54 62.97 -39.89
N LYS A 82 8.61 62.93 -40.85
CA LYS A 82 8.92 62.73 -42.25
C LYS A 82 9.91 63.75 -42.74
N TYR A 83 9.66 65.02 -42.43
CA TYR A 83 10.55 66.12 -42.90
C TYR A 83 11.90 66.16 -42.18
N VAL A 84 11.97 65.79 -40.87
CA VAL A 84 13.28 65.75 -40.21
C VAL A 84 14.12 64.64 -40.69
N LEU A 85 13.51 63.42 -40.93
CA LEU A 85 14.20 62.32 -41.58
C LEU A 85 14.70 62.66 -42.98
N GLY A 86 13.84 63.25 -43.79
CA GLY A 86 14.23 63.75 -45.09
C GLY A 86 15.40 64.75 -45.03
N ALA A 87 15.40 65.68 -44.03
CA ALA A 87 16.50 66.57 -43.84
C ALA A 87 17.79 65.89 -43.38
N GLN A 88 17.69 64.87 -42.51
CA GLN A 88 18.84 64.06 -42.11
C GLN A 88 19.46 63.28 -43.28
N LYS A 89 18.62 62.66 -44.09
CA LYS A 89 19.04 61.90 -45.28
C LYS A 89 19.81 62.83 -46.23
N ASP A 90 19.18 63.96 -46.62
CA ASP A 90 19.78 64.91 -47.55
C ASP A 90 21.06 65.51 -46.97
N PHE A 91 21.10 65.78 -45.65
CA PHE A 91 22.32 66.27 -44.98
C PHE A 91 23.49 65.29 -45.09
N LEU A 92 23.21 63.94 -44.98
CA LEU A 92 24.23 62.89 -45.16
C LEU A 92 24.75 62.79 -46.61
N GLU A 93 23.89 63.05 -47.58
CA GLU A 93 24.22 63.04 -49.02
C GLU A 93 24.90 64.29 -49.48
N THR A 94 24.83 65.34 -48.70
CA THR A 94 25.42 66.69 -49.01
C THR A 94 26.94 66.63 -48.84
N SER A 95 27.67 67.26 -49.83
CA SER A 95 29.13 67.39 -49.81
C SER A 95 29.66 68.27 -48.66
N GLN A 96 30.85 67.92 -48.18
CA GLN A 96 31.47 68.67 -47.05
C GLN A 96 31.51 70.22 -47.26
N LYS A 97 31.71 70.62 -48.50
CA LYS A 97 31.73 72.04 -48.89
C LYS A 97 30.39 72.73 -48.81
N GLU A 98 29.32 72.01 -49.09
CA GLU A 98 27.94 72.45 -48.99
C GLU A 98 27.46 72.43 -47.52
N ARG A 99 27.83 71.38 -46.72
CA ARG A 99 27.59 71.33 -45.28
C ARG A 99 28.14 72.60 -44.55
N ALA A 100 29.31 73.11 -44.97
CA ALA A 100 29.91 74.35 -44.45
C ALA A 100 29.03 75.58 -44.74
N LYS A 101 28.23 75.56 -45.81
CA LYS A 101 27.25 76.60 -46.14
C LYS A 101 26.01 76.54 -45.28
N LEU A 102 25.56 75.31 -44.93
CA LEU A 102 24.42 75.05 -44.04
C LEU A 102 24.67 75.56 -42.61
N LEU A 103 25.91 75.69 -42.19
CA LEU A 103 26.28 76.30 -40.89
C LEU A 103 25.98 77.81 -40.80
N LYS A 104 25.75 78.55 -41.91
CA LYS A 104 25.23 79.94 -41.90
C LYS A 104 23.77 80.05 -41.48
N PHE A 105 22.97 78.99 -41.64
CA PHE A 105 21.67 78.67 -41.00
C PHE A 105 21.94 77.59 -40.04
N PRO A 106 21.85 77.75 -38.76
CA PRO A 106 22.40 76.77 -37.83
C PRO A 106 21.65 75.39 -37.95
N VAL A 107 21.92 74.72 -39.11
CA VAL A 107 21.41 73.36 -39.38
C VAL A 107 22.60 72.43 -39.52
N ASP A 108 22.87 71.70 -38.45
CA ASP A 108 23.90 70.68 -38.36
C ASP A 108 23.32 69.34 -37.97
N SER A 109 24.17 68.35 -37.93
CA SER A 109 23.76 66.99 -37.55
C SER A 109 23.16 66.91 -36.14
N LEU A 110 23.67 67.77 -35.21
CA LEU A 110 23.19 67.80 -33.81
C LEU A 110 21.79 68.37 -33.71
N LEU A 111 21.54 69.52 -34.41
CA LEU A 111 20.20 70.14 -34.43
C LEU A 111 19.14 69.25 -35.12
N LEU A 112 19.51 68.57 -36.18
CA LEU A 112 18.64 67.59 -36.85
C LEU A 112 18.32 66.41 -35.95
N SER A 113 19.32 65.85 -35.26
CA SER A 113 19.16 64.77 -34.31
C SER A 113 18.34 65.21 -33.09
N GLY A 114 18.61 66.44 -32.57
CA GLY A 114 17.86 66.97 -31.44
C GLY A 114 16.38 67.26 -31.77
N LEU A 115 16.08 67.79 -32.96
CA LEU A 115 14.68 67.93 -33.38
C LEU A 115 13.97 66.61 -33.56
N LYS A 116 14.65 65.63 -34.19
CA LYS A 116 14.12 64.28 -34.32
C LYS A 116 13.81 63.71 -32.96
N GLU A 117 14.73 63.77 -31.99
CA GLU A 117 14.55 63.24 -30.64
C GLU A 117 13.38 63.92 -29.91
N GLN A 118 13.22 65.26 -30.05
CA GLN A 118 12.09 66.04 -29.49
C GLN A 118 10.76 65.58 -30.06
N ILE A 119 10.68 65.37 -31.38
CA ILE A 119 9.50 64.82 -32.05
C ILE A 119 9.17 63.40 -31.51
N GLU A 120 10.18 62.51 -31.47
CA GLU A 120 10.04 61.13 -30.97
C GLU A 120 9.66 61.09 -29.49
N THR A 121 10.29 61.98 -28.67
CA THR A 121 9.96 62.12 -27.25
C THR A 121 8.50 62.53 -27.03
N THR A 122 8.06 63.51 -27.85
CA THR A 122 6.67 63.95 -27.76
C THR A 122 5.68 62.89 -28.20
N ALA A 123 5.94 62.23 -29.30
CA ALA A 123 5.12 61.13 -29.78
C ALA A 123 5.06 59.93 -28.77
N PHE A 124 6.23 59.65 -28.18
CA PHE A 124 6.31 58.61 -27.12
C PHE A 124 5.52 59.05 -25.88
N ALA A 125 5.58 60.29 -25.47
CA ALA A 125 4.81 60.83 -24.34
C ALA A 125 3.29 60.75 -24.60
N GLU A 126 2.84 61.11 -25.84
CA GLU A 126 1.42 60.94 -26.22
C GLU A 126 0.94 59.49 -26.13
N SER A 127 1.74 58.53 -26.64
CA SER A 127 1.44 57.12 -26.53
C SER A 127 1.41 56.62 -25.07
N LYS A 128 2.30 57.21 -24.22
CA LYS A 128 2.33 56.89 -22.78
C LYS A 128 1.08 57.39 -22.03
N VAL A 129 0.48 58.50 -22.44
CA VAL A 129 -0.77 59.01 -21.84
C VAL A 129 -1.94 58.05 -22.15
N ASN A 130 -2.04 57.57 -23.38
CA ASN A 130 -3.11 56.69 -23.82
C ASN A 130 -2.98 55.27 -23.26
N GLN A 131 -1.78 54.81 -22.95
CA GLN A 131 -1.45 53.52 -22.37
C GLN A 131 -2.23 52.33 -22.99
N SER A 132 -2.50 52.37 -24.29
CA SER A 132 -3.18 51.30 -25.01
C SER A 132 -2.22 50.56 -25.94
N GLU A 133 -2.50 49.30 -26.22
CA GLU A 133 -1.73 48.48 -27.18
C GLU A 133 -1.67 49.18 -28.53
N ASP A 134 -2.81 49.69 -29.04
CA ASP A 134 -2.94 50.35 -30.32
C ASP A 134 -2.11 51.63 -30.39
N SER A 135 -2.03 52.38 -29.29
CA SER A 135 -1.21 53.58 -29.22
C SER A 135 0.28 53.31 -29.40
N TRP A 136 0.76 52.20 -28.77
CA TRP A 136 2.15 51.78 -28.90
C TRP A 136 2.45 51.18 -30.28
N ILE A 137 1.53 50.38 -30.82
CA ILE A 137 1.65 49.86 -32.21
C ILE A 137 1.71 51.04 -33.20
N SER A 138 0.82 52.03 -33.04
CA SER A 138 0.80 53.24 -33.87
C SER A 138 2.12 53.97 -33.76
N PHE A 139 2.68 54.19 -32.56
CA PHE A 139 3.99 54.77 -32.39
C PHE A 139 5.10 54.03 -33.13
N ILE A 140 5.17 52.71 -32.97
CA ILE A 140 6.18 51.85 -33.61
C ILE A 140 6.11 51.94 -35.13
N GLN A 141 4.88 51.94 -35.69
CA GLN A 141 4.68 52.05 -37.15
C GLN A 141 4.99 53.44 -37.69
N ARG A 142 4.62 54.52 -36.99
CA ARG A 142 4.77 55.91 -37.42
C ARG A 142 6.22 56.40 -37.27
N PHE A 143 6.97 55.88 -36.27
CA PHE A 143 8.34 56.31 -35.94
C PHE A 143 9.33 55.13 -36.00
N PRO A 144 9.49 54.44 -37.15
CA PRO A 144 10.21 53.17 -37.26
C PRO A 144 11.72 53.25 -37.01
N THR A 145 12.32 54.47 -37.10
CA THR A 145 13.74 54.69 -36.84
C THR A 145 14.00 55.38 -35.49
N SER A 146 12.99 55.42 -34.63
CA SER A 146 13.11 56.06 -33.33
C SER A 146 13.96 55.20 -32.35
N ALA A 147 14.80 55.88 -31.58
CA ALA A 147 15.55 55.28 -30.47
C ALA A 147 14.61 54.72 -29.37
N TYR A 148 13.37 55.18 -29.33
CA TYR A 148 12.35 54.72 -28.39
C TYR A 148 11.65 53.39 -28.80
N ILE A 149 11.91 52.82 -29.98
CA ILE A 149 11.27 51.61 -30.45
C ILE A 149 11.39 50.44 -29.45
N PRO A 150 12.59 50.13 -28.88
CA PRO A 150 12.69 49.02 -27.92
C PRO A 150 11.81 49.27 -26.68
N ARG A 151 11.81 50.53 -26.19
CA ARG A 151 10.99 50.93 -25.04
C ARG A 151 9.49 50.96 -25.34
N ALA A 152 9.11 51.35 -26.55
CA ALA A 152 7.72 51.34 -27.02
C ALA A 152 7.20 49.87 -27.13
N LYS A 153 8.01 48.96 -27.66
CA LYS A 153 7.71 47.53 -27.67
C LYS A 153 7.52 46.99 -26.24
N GLN A 154 8.41 47.32 -25.32
CA GLN A 154 8.32 46.92 -23.93
C GLN A 154 7.03 47.45 -23.25
N GLN A 155 6.66 48.74 -23.53
CA GLN A 155 5.40 49.27 -22.97
C GLN A 155 4.16 48.63 -23.60
N ARG A 156 4.16 48.39 -24.91
CA ARG A 156 3.12 47.66 -25.61
C ARG A 156 2.91 46.27 -24.97
N ASP A 157 4.00 45.51 -24.81
CA ASP A 157 3.99 44.18 -24.26
C ASP A 157 3.51 44.18 -22.80
N SER A 158 3.95 45.17 -22.02
CA SER A 158 3.53 45.38 -20.64
C SER A 158 2.03 45.64 -20.51
N VAL A 159 1.49 46.58 -21.32
CA VAL A 159 0.05 46.92 -21.32
C VAL A 159 -0.78 45.68 -21.73
N THR A 160 -0.39 44.97 -22.78
CA THR A 160 -1.11 43.81 -23.26
C THR A 160 -1.03 42.65 -22.25
N PHE A 161 0.12 42.47 -21.59
CA PHE A 161 0.24 41.50 -20.50
C PHE A 161 -0.68 41.84 -19.33
N GLN A 162 -0.76 43.14 -18.91
CA GLN A 162 -1.68 43.57 -17.85
C GLN A 162 -3.14 43.34 -18.22
N LEU A 163 -3.51 43.53 -19.47
CA LEU A 163 -4.84 43.20 -19.95
C LEU A 163 -5.13 41.70 -19.88
N ALA A 164 -4.15 40.83 -20.19
CA ALA A 164 -4.27 39.38 -20.03
C ALA A 164 -4.41 39.00 -18.54
N VAL A 165 -3.65 39.66 -17.63
CA VAL A 165 -3.76 39.46 -16.17
C VAL A 165 -5.15 39.89 -15.67
N GLN A 166 -5.70 41.02 -16.14
CA GLN A 166 -7.06 41.46 -15.76
C GLN A 166 -8.14 40.47 -16.21
N LYS A 167 -8.03 39.93 -17.43
CA LYS A 167 -8.97 38.92 -17.96
C LYS A 167 -8.83 37.59 -17.23
N ASN A 168 -7.63 37.27 -16.77
CA ASN A 168 -7.29 36.04 -16.01
C ASN A 168 -7.84 34.73 -16.65
N THR A 169 -7.70 34.61 -17.95
CA THR A 169 -8.09 33.39 -18.70
C THR A 169 -6.92 32.84 -19.51
N TYR A 170 -6.84 31.51 -19.66
CA TYR A 170 -5.80 30.90 -20.47
C TYR A 170 -5.80 31.41 -21.92
N ILE A 171 -6.99 31.72 -22.49
CA ILE A 171 -7.12 32.27 -23.85
C ILE A 171 -6.41 33.63 -23.96
N ALA A 172 -6.62 34.53 -22.98
CA ALA A 172 -5.98 35.84 -23.00
C ALA A 172 -4.45 35.77 -22.96
N PHE A 173 -3.89 34.84 -22.14
CA PHE A 173 -2.44 34.59 -22.12
C PHE A 173 -1.94 33.91 -23.38
N TYR A 174 -2.70 32.96 -23.95
CA TYR A 174 -2.35 32.36 -25.25
C TYR A 174 -2.26 33.39 -26.36
N ASP A 175 -3.24 34.31 -26.47
CA ASP A 175 -3.24 35.40 -27.44
C ASP A 175 -2.05 36.31 -27.26
N PHE A 176 -1.68 36.62 -26.02
CA PHE A 176 -0.49 37.40 -25.71
C PHE A 176 0.80 36.70 -26.20
N LEU A 177 0.97 35.42 -25.84
CA LEU A 177 2.15 34.62 -26.19
C LEU A 177 2.32 34.50 -27.71
N LYS A 178 1.22 34.24 -28.41
CA LYS A 178 1.22 34.14 -29.88
C LYS A 178 1.55 35.45 -30.53
N LYS A 179 1.09 36.58 -29.98
CA LYS A 179 1.23 37.90 -30.55
C LYS A 179 2.61 38.51 -30.27
N TYR A 180 3.20 38.21 -29.10
CA TYR A 180 4.45 38.81 -28.61
C TYR A 180 5.44 37.76 -28.08
N PRO A 181 6.00 36.90 -28.95
CA PRO A 181 6.88 35.82 -28.52
C PRO A 181 8.21 36.28 -27.91
N ASP A 182 8.62 37.52 -28.26
CA ASP A 182 9.88 38.14 -27.77
C ASP A 182 9.67 39.07 -26.57
N ALA A 183 8.49 39.09 -25.99
CA ALA A 183 8.19 39.96 -24.84
C ALA A 183 8.97 39.52 -23.59
N ALA A 184 9.43 40.48 -22.78
CA ALA A 184 10.10 40.21 -21.51
C ALA A 184 9.19 39.47 -20.51
N GLN A 185 7.87 39.55 -20.68
CA GLN A 185 6.84 38.86 -19.87
C GLN A 185 6.50 37.44 -20.40
N PHE A 186 7.17 36.95 -21.45
CA PHE A 186 6.84 35.68 -22.10
C PHE A 186 6.81 34.50 -21.12
N GLU A 187 7.87 34.29 -20.32
CA GLU A 187 7.93 33.22 -19.36
C GLU A 187 6.83 33.29 -18.29
N SER A 188 6.57 34.53 -17.79
CA SER A 188 5.49 34.74 -16.82
C SER A 188 4.10 34.47 -17.42
N ALA A 189 3.91 34.89 -18.69
CA ALA A 189 2.68 34.62 -19.42
C ALA A 189 2.50 33.15 -19.71
N GLN A 190 3.58 32.44 -20.08
CA GLN A 190 3.58 31.01 -20.30
C GLN A 190 3.20 30.22 -19.04
N ALA A 191 3.80 30.55 -17.90
CA ALA A 191 3.46 29.92 -16.63
C ALA A 191 1.98 30.15 -16.24
N LYS A 192 1.46 31.37 -16.46
CA LYS A 192 0.03 31.67 -16.22
C LYS A 192 -0.89 30.95 -17.21
N TYR A 193 -0.51 30.89 -18.46
CA TYR A 193 -1.25 30.14 -19.50
C TYR A 193 -1.38 28.65 -19.11
N GLU A 194 -0.27 28.00 -18.81
CA GLU A 194 -0.25 26.56 -18.46
C GLU A 194 -1.12 26.27 -17.22
N GLN A 195 -0.97 27.10 -16.17
CA GLN A 195 -1.76 26.94 -14.95
C GLN A 195 -3.26 27.11 -15.19
N LEU A 196 -3.66 28.22 -15.84
CA LEU A 196 -5.07 28.50 -16.11
C LEU A 196 -5.69 27.52 -17.11
N LEU A 197 -4.89 27.00 -18.05
CA LEU A 197 -5.31 25.96 -18.97
C LEU A 197 -5.63 24.67 -18.20
N LEU A 198 -4.72 24.24 -17.30
CA LEU A 198 -4.96 23.08 -16.44
C LEU A 198 -6.23 23.30 -15.60
N ASP A 199 -6.33 24.42 -14.89
CA ASP A 199 -7.47 24.73 -14.01
C ASP A 199 -8.82 24.72 -14.77
N ALA A 200 -8.82 25.28 -15.99
CA ALA A 200 -10.04 25.35 -16.81
C ALA A 200 -10.44 23.98 -17.38
N LYS A 201 -9.46 23.18 -17.82
CA LYS A 201 -9.72 21.88 -18.43
C LYS A 201 -10.02 20.77 -17.42
N THR A 202 -9.58 20.96 -16.18
CA THR A 202 -9.78 19.99 -15.07
C THR A 202 -10.64 20.58 -13.96
N ALA A 203 -11.54 21.53 -14.27
CA ALA A 203 -12.35 22.26 -13.30
C ALA A 203 -13.29 21.34 -12.48
N ASP A 204 -13.78 20.27 -13.09
CA ASP A 204 -14.62 19.24 -12.45
C ASP A 204 -13.83 18.26 -11.59
N LYS A 205 -12.49 18.27 -11.68
CA LYS A 205 -11.58 17.38 -10.96
C LYS A 205 -11.91 15.89 -11.15
N THR A 206 -12.50 15.52 -12.28
CA THR A 206 -12.76 14.12 -12.62
C THR A 206 -11.54 13.49 -13.28
N LEU A 207 -11.44 12.16 -13.18
CA LEU A 207 -10.37 11.42 -13.83
C LEU A 207 -10.38 11.62 -15.35
N ASP A 208 -11.57 11.61 -15.95
CA ASP A 208 -11.76 11.82 -17.40
C ASP A 208 -11.22 13.17 -17.86
N SER A 209 -11.38 14.22 -17.06
CA SER A 209 -10.85 15.54 -17.40
C SER A 209 -9.32 15.58 -17.39
N TYR A 210 -8.66 14.89 -16.44
CA TYR A 210 -7.21 14.75 -16.39
C TYR A 210 -6.68 13.90 -17.56
N GLU A 211 -7.31 12.79 -17.88
CA GLU A 211 -6.94 11.94 -19.02
C GLU A 211 -7.09 12.70 -20.36
N LYS A 212 -8.19 13.42 -20.52
CA LYS A 212 -8.43 14.27 -21.70
C LYS A 212 -7.40 15.39 -21.80
N PHE A 213 -7.07 16.07 -20.67
CA PHE A 213 -6.02 17.07 -20.64
C PHE A 213 -4.68 16.51 -21.12
N LEU A 214 -4.29 15.33 -20.62
CA LEU A 214 -3.03 14.70 -21.01
C LEU A 214 -2.99 14.36 -22.51
N SER A 215 -4.10 13.89 -23.07
CA SER A 215 -4.21 13.56 -24.50
C SER A 215 -4.20 14.81 -25.39
N GLU A 216 -4.86 15.92 -24.98
CA GLU A 216 -4.92 17.17 -25.74
C GLU A 216 -3.64 18.00 -25.61
N HIS A 217 -2.94 17.91 -24.45
CA HIS A 217 -1.78 18.72 -24.10
C HIS A 217 -0.57 17.89 -23.62
N PRO A 218 -0.04 16.95 -24.43
CA PRO A 218 1.01 16.01 -24.02
C PRO A 218 2.35 16.67 -23.67
N SER A 219 2.59 17.90 -24.12
CA SER A 219 3.81 18.69 -23.86
C SER A 219 3.63 19.76 -22.78
N SER A 220 2.51 19.79 -22.05
CA SER A 220 2.28 20.75 -20.98
C SER A 220 3.33 20.65 -19.87
N ALA A 221 3.71 21.77 -19.30
CA ALA A 221 4.58 21.82 -18.12
C ALA A 221 3.97 21.08 -16.91
N HIS A 222 2.65 20.93 -16.87
CA HIS A 222 1.91 20.22 -15.82
C HIS A 222 1.71 18.73 -16.12
N ARG A 223 2.28 18.19 -17.21
CA ARG A 223 2.16 16.78 -17.58
C ARG A 223 2.42 15.84 -16.39
N ARG A 224 3.56 16.03 -15.69
CA ARG A 224 3.94 15.15 -14.56
C ARG A 224 2.94 15.23 -13.41
N PHE A 225 2.40 16.39 -13.11
CA PHE A 225 1.35 16.57 -12.10
C PHE A 225 0.07 15.81 -12.50
N VAL A 226 -0.32 15.90 -13.77
CA VAL A 226 -1.52 15.21 -14.29
C VAL A 226 -1.30 13.68 -14.27
N GLU A 227 -0.14 13.20 -14.70
CA GLU A 227 0.24 11.78 -14.64
C GLU A 227 0.23 11.24 -13.21
N GLN A 228 0.73 12.03 -12.24
CA GLN A 228 0.64 11.69 -10.82
C GLN A 228 -0.81 11.64 -10.34
N THR A 229 -1.62 12.61 -10.72
CA THR A 229 -3.03 12.67 -10.36
C THR A 229 -3.79 11.45 -10.89
N ILE A 230 -3.58 11.07 -12.15
CA ILE A 230 -4.17 9.86 -12.75
C ILE A 230 -3.75 8.62 -11.95
N PHE A 231 -2.44 8.47 -11.64
CA PHE A 231 -1.95 7.39 -10.80
C PHE A 231 -2.64 7.34 -9.45
N GLU A 232 -2.70 8.48 -8.74
CA GLU A 232 -3.30 8.57 -7.42
C GLU A 232 -4.81 8.26 -7.43
N TYR A 233 -5.54 8.69 -8.46
CA TYR A 233 -6.97 8.39 -8.59
C TYR A 233 -7.23 6.91 -8.91
N ARG A 234 -6.53 6.36 -9.90
CA ARG A 234 -6.69 4.96 -10.34
C ARG A 234 -6.33 3.95 -9.24
N THR A 235 -5.35 4.27 -8.39
CA THR A 235 -4.88 3.39 -7.33
C THR A 235 -5.40 3.73 -5.94
N SER A 236 -6.29 4.73 -5.81
CA SER A 236 -6.77 5.25 -4.52
C SER A 236 -7.53 4.23 -3.67
N SER A 237 -8.14 3.21 -4.29
CA SER A 237 -8.86 2.14 -3.57
C SER A 237 -7.94 1.23 -2.76
N GLY A 238 -6.63 1.24 -3.01
CA GLY A 238 -5.66 0.35 -2.39
C GLY A 238 -5.87 -1.13 -2.72
N ARG A 239 -6.67 -1.45 -3.74
CA ARG A 239 -6.98 -2.83 -4.14
C ARG A 239 -5.96 -3.34 -5.16
N TYR A 240 -5.71 -4.64 -5.12
CA TYR A 240 -4.83 -5.32 -6.07
C TYR A 240 -5.18 -5.03 -7.53
N ASP A 241 -6.47 -5.20 -7.89
CA ASP A 241 -6.97 -4.99 -9.26
C ASP A 241 -6.75 -3.55 -9.76
N ALA A 242 -6.91 -2.55 -8.90
CA ALA A 242 -6.68 -1.15 -9.26
C ALA A 242 -5.23 -0.86 -9.67
N PHE A 243 -4.26 -1.45 -8.96
CA PHE A 243 -2.84 -1.32 -9.34
C PHE A 243 -2.53 -2.06 -10.64
N VAL A 244 -3.04 -3.30 -10.80
CA VAL A 244 -2.85 -4.09 -12.02
C VAL A 244 -3.43 -3.38 -13.24
N GLU A 245 -4.65 -2.87 -13.15
CA GLU A 245 -5.30 -2.09 -14.22
C GLU A 245 -4.54 -0.81 -14.54
N PHE A 246 -4.05 -0.07 -13.53
CA PHE A 246 -3.25 1.11 -13.78
C PHE A 246 -1.96 0.78 -14.54
N ILE A 247 -1.21 -0.24 -14.11
CA ILE A 247 0.06 -0.63 -14.76
C ILE A 247 -0.17 -1.06 -16.22
N ARG A 248 -1.28 -1.76 -16.50
CA ARG A 248 -1.64 -2.20 -17.86
C ARG A 248 -2.09 -1.06 -18.77
N ASN A 249 -2.93 -0.17 -18.24
CA ASN A 249 -3.56 0.89 -19.03
C ASN A 249 -2.66 2.11 -19.23
N TYR A 250 -1.64 2.30 -18.37
CA TYR A 250 -0.74 3.45 -18.41
C TYR A 250 0.74 3.05 -18.37
N PRO A 251 1.22 2.18 -19.29
CA PRO A 251 2.58 1.62 -19.20
C PRO A 251 3.70 2.67 -19.27
N ASP A 252 3.44 3.81 -19.93
CA ASP A 252 4.40 4.90 -20.10
C ASP A 252 4.31 5.96 -18.98
N ASN A 253 3.42 5.78 -18.01
CA ASN A 253 3.30 6.72 -16.90
C ASN A 253 4.52 6.59 -15.96
N PRO A 254 5.18 7.71 -15.59
CA PRO A 254 6.38 7.68 -14.75
C PRO A 254 6.17 7.07 -13.35
N PHE A 255 4.91 6.89 -12.91
CA PHE A 255 4.56 6.28 -11.63
C PHE A 255 4.30 4.77 -11.69
N VAL A 256 4.50 4.11 -12.86
CA VAL A 256 4.35 2.66 -13.00
C VAL A 256 5.29 1.90 -12.05
N THR A 257 6.55 2.34 -11.90
CA THR A 257 7.48 1.71 -10.96
C THR A 257 7.00 1.84 -9.52
N LYS A 258 6.47 2.99 -9.11
CA LYS A 258 5.86 3.18 -7.79
C LYS A 258 4.64 2.28 -7.61
N ALA A 259 3.80 2.16 -8.64
CA ALA A 259 2.63 1.28 -8.62
C ALA A 259 3.02 -0.20 -8.45
N LYS A 260 4.05 -0.67 -9.17
CA LYS A 260 4.60 -2.03 -9.03
C LYS A 260 5.13 -2.29 -7.63
N ASN A 261 5.86 -1.34 -7.05
CA ASN A 261 6.38 -1.46 -5.70
C ASN A 261 5.26 -1.51 -4.64
N LEU A 262 4.23 -0.69 -4.79
CA LEU A 262 3.06 -0.74 -3.90
C LEU A 262 2.31 -2.07 -4.05
N LEU A 263 2.06 -2.51 -5.27
CA LEU A 263 1.42 -3.80 -5.56
C LEU A 263 2.19 -4.96 -4.93
N PHE A 264 3.52 -4.94 -5.03
CA PHE A 264 4.39 -5.99 -4.49
C PHE A 264 4.22 -6.15 -2.98
N HIS A 265 4.18 -5.05 -2.24
CA HIS A 265 4.00 -5.07 -0.78
C HIS A 265 2.53 -5.19 -0.34
N LEU A 266 1.59 -5.01 -1.25
CA LEU A 266 0.16 -5.26 -1.02
C LEU A 266 -0.16 -6.75 -1.02
N ILE A 267 0.53 -7.54 -1.86
CA ILE A 267 0.35 -8.98 -1.95
C ILE A 267 1.05 -9.64 -0.74
N PRO A 268 0.33 -10.51 0.02
CA PRO A 268 0.95 -11.28 1.10
C PRO A 268 2.16 -12.07 0.61
N GLU A 269 3.21 -12.15 1.40
CA GLU A 269 4.48 -12.81 1.02
C GLU A 269 4.28 -14.25 0.51
N THR A 270 3.45 -15.00 1.22
CA THR A 270 3.15 -16.41 0.87
C THR A 270 2.40 -16.58 -0.45
N GLU A 271 1.79 -15.50 -0.97
CA GLU A 271 0.96 -15.51 -2.17
C GLU A 271 1.64 -14.79 -3.36
N ARG A 272 2.78 -14.14 -3.14
CA ARG A 272 3.47 -13.36 -4.19
C ARG A 272 3.83 -14.21 -5.40
N GLY A 273 4.30 -15.43 -5.21
CA GLY A 273 4.62 -16.36 -6.31
C GLY A 273 3.43 -16.75 -7.18
N THR A 274 2.20 -16.64 -6.67
CA THR A 274 0.97 -17.02 -7.39
C THR A 274 0.17 -15.83 -7.90
N LEU A 275 0.14 -14.74 -7.15
CA LEU A 275 -0.67 -13.55 -7.47
C LEU A 275 0.08 -12.49 -8.28
N TRP A 276 1.42 -12.55 -8.32
CA TRP A 276 2.18 -11.57 -9.12
C TRP A 276 1.96 -11.78 -10.61
N PRO A 277 1.53 -10.74 -11.37
CA PRO A 277 1.33 -10.87 -12.81
C PRO A 277 2.66 -11.13 -13.54
N PRO A 278 2.82 -12.22 -14.28
CA PRO A 278 4.09 -12.58 -14.93
C PRO A 278 4.63 -11.51 -15.88
N GLU A 279 3.73 -10.78 -16.56
CA GLU A 279 4.07 -9.70 -17.49
C GLU A 279 4.72 -8.48 -16.81
N PHE A 280 4.64 -8.37 -15.49
CA PHE A 280 5.26 -7.28 -14.72
C PHE A 280 6.65 -7.63 -14.23
N THR A 281 7.06 -8.87 -14.43
CA THR A 281 8.33 -9.38 -13.93
C THR A 281 9.50 -8.72 -14.67
N SER A 282 10.51 -8.31 -13.91
CA SER A 282 11.81 -7.87 -14.40
C SER A 282 12.89 -8.63 -13.65
N ASP A 283 14.10 -8.74 -14.20
CA ASP A 283 15.22 -9.46 -13.57
C ASP A 283 15.46 -9.02 -12.12
N SER A 284 15.35 -7.72 -11.85
CA SER A 284 15.47 -7.18 -10.49
C SER A 284 14.35 -7.64 -9.56
N LEU A 285 13.14 -7.81 -10.06
CA LEU A 285 11.98 -8.23 -9.28
C LEU A 285 11.98 -9.74 -9.04
N GLU A 286 12.40 -10.55 -10.02
CA GLU A 286 12.64 -11.99 -9.82
C GLU A 286 13.67 -12.21 -8.73
N HIS A 287 14.71 -11.38 -8.70
CA HIS A 287 15.71 -11.41 -7.64
C HIS A 287 15.10 -11.09 -6.27
N VAL A 288 14.27 -10.04 -6.17
CA VAL A 288 13.57 -9.69 -4.92
C VAL A 288 12.63 -10.82 -4.48
N ILE A 289 11.84 -11.40 -5.39
CA ILE A 289 10.97 -12.54 -5.08
C ILE A 289 11.79 -13.75 -4.62
N SER A 290 12.93 -14.03 -5.27
CA SER A 290 13.80 -15.14 -4.90
C SER A 290 14.47 -14.96 -3.53
N LEU A 291 14.63 -13.73 -3.05
CA LEU A 291 15.19 -13.43 -1.73
C LEU A 291 14.15 -13.50 -0.60
N GLN A 292 12.85 -13.51 -0.91
CA GLN A 292 11.79 -13.53 0.11
C GLN A 292 11.69 -14.85 0.88
N ASP A 293 12.03 -15.97 0.22
CA ASP A 293 12.15 -17.28 0.88
C ASP A 293 13.57 -17.52 1.39
N SER A 294 14.46 -16.54 1.28
CA SER A 294 15.84 -16.58 1.70
C SER A 294 16.06 -15.68 2.92
N TYR A 295 17.15 -15.93 3.59
CA TYR A 295 17.65 -15.12 4.69
C TYR A 295 19.07 -14.67 4.36
N LEU A 296 19.53 -13.63 5.05
CA LEU A 296 20.92 -13.21 5.02
C LEU A 296 21.62 -13.69 6.28
N VAL A 297 22.89 -14.01 6.15
CA VAL A 297 23.78 -14.34 7.26
C VAL A 297 24.94 -13.37 7.25
N PRO A 298 25.27 -12.73 8.37
CA PRO A 298 26.43 -11.86 8.46
C PRO A 298 27.72 -12.68 8.36
N PHE A 299 28.71 -12.10 7.73
CA PHE A 299 30.07 -12.64 7.72
C PHE A 299 31.10 -11.50 7.84
N LEU A 300 32.27 -11.81 8.33
CA LEU A 300 33.39 -10.88 8.48
C LEU A 300 34.45 -11.20 7.44
N LYS A 301 35.00 -10.18 6.80
CA LYS A 301 36.14 -10.31 5.87
C LYS A 301 36.96 -9.03 5.90
N ASN A 302 38.25 -9.16 6.16
CA ASN A 302 39.17 -8.02 6.36
C ASN A 302 38.63 -7.02 7.43
N SER A 303 38.14 -7.57 8.55
CA SER A 303 37.57 -6.82 9.67
C SER A 303 36.38 -5.91 9.31
N LYS A 304 35.68 -6.22 8.20
CA LYS A 304 34.42 -5.55 7.76
C LYS A 304 33.30 -6.58 7.64
N TYR A 305 32.13 -6.19 8.07
CA TYR A 305 30.92 -7.00 7.94
C TYR A 305 30.27 -6.87 6.57
N GLY A 306 29.85 -7.98 6.02
CA GLY A 306 28.96 -8.12 4.88
C GLY A 306 27.87 -9.12 5.16
N PHE A 307 26.96 -9.34 4.20
CA PHE A 307 25.92 -10.34 4.31
C PHE A 307 25.93 -11.26 3.11
N MET A 308 25.75 -12.56 3.35
CA MET A 308 25.63 -13.60 2.33
C MET A 308 24.24 -14.27 2.39
N ASP A 309 23.82 -14.83 1.27
CA ASP A 309 22.60 -15.64 1.17
C ASP A 309 22.83 -17.08 1.67
N SER A 310 21.75 -17.90 1.67
CA SER A 310 21.79 -19.32 2.06
C SER A 310 22.68 -20.20 1.16
N LYS A 311 23.15 -19.67 0.03
CA LYS A 311 24.09 -20.33 -0.90
C LYS A 311 25.52 -19.86 -0.73
N GLY A 312 25.80 -19.03 0.28
CA GLY A 312 27.11 -18.48 0.56
C GLY A 312 27.56 -17.38 -0.39
N ARG A 313 26.67 -16.82 -1.24
CA ARG A 313 26.99 -15.73 -2.15
C ARG A 313 26.91 -14.41 -1.41
N GLU A 314 27.90 -13.53 -1.61
CA GLU A 314 27.91 -12.18 -1.05
C GLU A 314 26.79 -11.35 -1.69
N VAL A 315 25.80 -10.93 -0.89
CA VAL A 315 24.69 -10.06 -1.31
C VAL A 315 24.98 -8.61 -0.95
N ILE A 316 25.58 -8.39 0.23
CA ILE A 316 26.05 -7.09 0.68
C ILE A 316 27.54 -7.21 0.93
N GLU A 317 28.32 -6.43 0.18
CA GLU A 317 29.77 -6.45 0.28
C GLU A 317 30.27 -6.11 1.70
N PRO A 318 31.40 -6.68 2.15
CA PRO A 318 31.96 -6.44 3.48
C PRO A 318 32.58 -5.05 3.57
N LEU A 319 31.76 -4.03 3.75
CA LEU A 319 32.13 -2.61 3.85
C LEU A 319 31.74 -1.98 5.19
N LEU A 320 30.98 -2.69 6.03
CA LEU A 320 30.44 -2.15 7.27
C LEU A 320 31.44 -2.33 8.42
N ASP A 321 31.71 -1.26 9.17
CA ASP A 321 32.62 -1.29 10.33
C ASP A 321 32.00 -1.98 11.55
N SER A 322 30.68 -1.90 11.69
CA SER A 322 29.94 -2.49 12.81
C SER A 322 28.52 -2.85 12.38
N LEU A 323 27.90 -3.76 13.12
CA LEU A 323 26.51 -4.13 13.02
C LEU A 323 25.80 -3.82 14.35
N ASP A 324 24.48 -3.71 14.31
CA ASP A 324 23.66 -3.76 15.52
C ASP A 324 23.72 -5.17 16.13
N ALA A 325 23.60 -5.25 17.45
CA ALA A 325 23.65 -6.52 18.18
C ALA A 325 22.64 -7.56 17.68
N ALA A 326 21.52 -7.11 17.11
CA ALA A 326 20.48 -7.96 16.52
C ALA A 326 20.94 -8.69 15.24
N TYR A 327 22.04 -8.24 14.59
CA TYR A 327 22.48 -8.77 13.31
C TYR A 327 23.83 -9.52 13.38
N TYR A 328 24.43 -9.65 14.55
CA TYR A 328 25.71 -10.37 14.65
C TYR A 328 25.57 -11.87 14.47
N CYS A 329 24.41 -12.43 14.83
CA CYS A 329 24.25 -13.86 14.93
C CYS A 329 23.01 -14.36 14.19
N GLY A 330 23.15 -15.54 13.57
CA GLY A 330 22.05 -16.27 12.96
C GLY A 330 21.62 -15.74 11.60
N ASN A 331 20.38 -15.98 11.25
CA ASN A 331 19.80 -15.51 10.01
C ASN A 331 18.98 -14.24 10.22
N ILE A 332 19.05 -13.37 9.23
CA ILE A 332 18.24 -12.17 9.13
C ILE A 332 17.18 -12.47 8.08
N SER A 333 15.97 -12.74 8.55
CA SER A 333 14.80 -12.94 7.69
C SER A 333 14.03 -11.66 7.44
N ASP A 334 14.39 -10.56 8.13
CA ASP A 334 13.80 -9.25 7.90
C ASP A 334 14.15 -8.75 6.50
N ASP A 335 13.16 -8.25 5.81
CA ASP A 335 13.34 -7.68 4.47
C ASP A 335 13.99 -6.28 4.48
N VAL A 336 14.18 -5.70 5.68
CA VAL A 336 14.81 -4.40 5.92
C VAL A 336 15.82 -4.48 7.06
N ILE A 337 17.01 -3.96 6.83
CA ILE A 337 18.15 -3.98 7.77
C ILE A 337 18.50 -2.55 8.18
N LEU A 338 18.51 -2.31 9.48
CA LEU A 338 18.93 -1.04 10.07
C LEU A 338 20.45 -1.02 10.21
N LEU A 339 21.11 -0.09 9.54
CA LEU A 339 22.53 0.20 9.66
C LEU A 339 22.74 1.59 10.32
N PRO A 340 23.90 1.90 10.89
CA PRO A 340 24.14 3.15 11.63
C PRO A 340 23.81 4.42 10.85
N GLU A 341 24.09 4.46 9.54
CA GLU A 341 23.95 5.64 8.70
C GLU A 341 22.85 5.51 7.62
N LYS A 342 22.22 4.36 7.50
CA LYS A 342 21.19 4.11 6.48
C LYS A 342 20.34 2.91 6.81
N VAL A 343 19.17 2.83 6.17
CA VAL A 343 18.35 1.61 6.17
C VAL A 343 18.38 1.02 4.77
N ILE A 344 18.62 -0.27 4.67
CA ILE A 344 18.69 -1.00 3.40
C ILE A 344 17.66 -2.13 3.36
N ALA A 345 17.19 -2.48 2.17
CA ALA A 345 16.47 -3.73 1.97
C ALA A 345 17.43 -4.93 1.99
N ALA A 346 16.92 -6.13 2.22
CA ALA A 346 17.71 -7.37 2.16
C ALA A 346 18.38 -7.60 0.79
N THR A 347 17.92 -6.93 -0.27
CA THR A 347 18.54 -6.89 -1.59
C THR A 347 19.79 -6.02 -1.69
N GLY A 348 20.15 -5.28 -0.62
CA GLY A 348 21.23 -4.29 -0.62
C GLY A 348 20.80 -2.89 -1.10
N THR A 349 19.58 -2.71 -1.60
CA THR A 349 19.09 -1.41 -2.05
C THR A 349 18.77 -0.48 -0.87
N THR A 350 19.15 0.80 -1.01
CA THR A 350 18.90 1.78 0.05
C THR A 350 17.42 2.15 0.12
N VAL A 351 16.81 1.94 1.30
CA VAL A 351 15.45 2.38 1.64
C VAL A 351 15.47 3.82 2.17
N TRP A 352 16.47 4.14 3.01
CA TRP A 352 16.62 5.46 3.59
C TRP A 352 18.08 5.83 3.80
N ASN A 353 18.47 7.05 3.45
CA ASN A 353 19.78 7.61 3.75
C ASN A 353 19.70 8.51 4.99
N GLY A 354 20.53 8.23 5.96
CA GLY A 354 20.62 8.95 7.22
C GLY A 354 20.26 8.08 8.42
N PRO A 355 20.77 8.47 9.60
CA PRO A 355 20.58 7.70 10.81
C PRO A 355 19.14 7.74 11.28
N VAL A 356 18.62 6.60 11.74
CA VAL A 356 17.36 6.44 12.44
C VAL A 356 17.59 5.56 13.67
N GLN A 357 16.82 5.78 14.74
CA GLN A 357 16.99 5.04 15.98
C GLN A 357 16.38 3.63 15.88
N ASN A 358 15.20 3.55 15.31
CA ASN A 358 14.46 2.31 15.04
C ASN A 358 13.37 2.57 14.01
N PHE A 359 12.71 1.50 13.59
CA PHE A 359 11.50 1.58 12.78
C PHE A 359 10.48 0.52 13.23
N GLU A 360 9.23 0.78 12.90
CA GLU A 360 8.12 -0.15 13.04
C GLU A 360 7.57 -0.47 11.64
N ASP A 361 7.42 -1.75 11.30
CA ASP A 361 6.76 -2.16 10.07
C ASP A 361 5.24 -2.16 10.28
N LEU A 362 4.57 -1.22 9.64
CA LEU A 362 3.11 -1.06 9.72
C LEU A 362 2.35 -1.97 8.75
N GLY A 363 3.05 -2.69 7.89
CA GLY A 363 2.47 -3.49 6.80
C GLY A 363 2.31 -2.71 5.49
N SER A 364 1.91 -3.41 4.43
CA SER A 364 1.77 -2.88 3.07
C SER A 364 3.01 -2.12 2.56
N GLY A 365 4.20 -2.48 3.09
CA GLY A 365 5.50 -1.88 2.75
C GLY A 365 5.81 -0.56 3.45
N PHE A 366 5.01 -0.09 4.39
CA PHE A 366 5.26 1.15 5.10
C PHE A 366 5.98 0.94 6.43
N LEU A 367 7.05 1.70 6.62
CA LEU A 367 7.90 1.73 7.81
C LEU A 367 7.74 3.07 8.51
N LEU A 368 7.41 3.05 9.80
CA LEU A 368 7.41 4.23 10.64
C LEU A 368 8.78 4.38 11.29
N PHE A 369 9.59 5.26 10.76
CA PHE A 369 10.92 5.56 11.27
C PHE A 369 10.85 6.52 12.46
N LYS A 370 11.75 6.31 13.43
CA LYS A 370 11.96 7.21 14.55
C LYS A 370 13.37 7.81 14.49
N LYS A 371 13.42 9.15 14.53
CA LYS A 371 14.65 9.92 14.63
C LYS A 371 14.45 11.02 15.67
N ASP A 372 15.18 10.93 16.79
CA ASP A 372 15.05 11.84 17.93
C ASP A 372 13.60 11.90 18.48
N ALA A 373 13.01 13.08 18.56
CA ALA A 373 11.61 13.27 18.95
C ALA A 373 10.62 13.17 17.76
N CYS A 374 11.11 12.91 16.56
CA CYS A 374 10.36 12.95 15.32
C CYS A 374 10.13 11.54 14.76
N LYS A 375 8.91 11.26 14.31
CA LYS A 375 8.61 10.10 13.49
C LYS A 375 8.31 10.54 12.05
N PHE A 376 8.54 9.67 11.09
CA PHE A 376 8.17 9.91 9.69
C PHE A 376 7.94 8.59 8.97
N LEU A 377 7.11 8.62 7.94
CA LEU A 377 6.65 7.41 7.26
C LEU A 377 7.37 7.25 5.91
N VAL A 378 7.97 6.08 5.69
CA VAL A 378 8.68 5.74 4.46
C VAL A 378 8.21 4.38 3.96
N HIS A 379 8.02 4.25 2.66
CA HIS A 379 7.75 2.96 2.04
C HIS A 379 9.07 2.22 1.75
N LYS A 380 9.10 0.90 1.84
CA LYS A 380 10.29 0.04 1.61
C LYS A 380 10.97 0.28 0.25
N SER A 381 10.27 0.88 -0.71
CA SER A 381 10.86 1.34 -1.99
C SER A 381 11.47 2.76 -1.94
N GLY A 382 11.63 3.35 -0.76
CA GLY A 382 12.37 4.60 -0.54
C GLY A 382 11.57 5.89 -0.69
N PHE A 383 10.27 5.87 -0.93
CA PHE A 383 9.48 7.10 -0.95
C PHE A 383 8.85 7.43 0.41
N LYS A 384 8.87 8.71 0.75
CA LYS A 384 8.28 9.25 1.97
C LYS A 384 6.82 9.63 1.75
N LEU A 385 5.98 9.42 2.76
CA LEU A 385 4.57 9.82 2.77
C LEU A 385 4.27 10.73 3.97
N GLY A 386 3.57 11.83 3.73
CA GLY A 386 3.14 12.77 4.75
C GLY A 386 4.19 13.82 5.12
N PRO A 387 3.98 14.56 6.23
CA PRO A 387 4.86 15.62 6.72
C PRO A 387 6.27 15.13 7.12
N GLU A 388 7.16 16.09 7.37
CA GLU A 388 8.53 15.82 7.83
C GLU A 388 8.57 15.18 9.22
N CYS A 389 7.63 15.54 10.10
CA CYS A 389 7.50 15.05 11.45
C CYS A 389 6.04 14.75 11.74
N ILE A 390 5.75 13.59 12.29
CA ILE A 390 4.40 13.13 12.64
C ILE A 390 4.42 12.53 14.05
N ASP A 391 3.25 12.48 14.68
CA ASP A 391 3.10 11.85 15.98
C ASP A 391 3.00 10.34 15.86
N ASP A 392 2.20 9.87 14.88
CA ASP A 392 1.95 8.45 14.67
C ASP A 392 1.41 8.16 13.27
N ALA A 393 1.44 6.88 12.85
CA ALA A 393 0.82 6.42 11.62
C ALA A 393 0.26 5.02 11.79
N LYS A 394 -0.79 4.68 11.06
CA LYS A 394 -1.38 3.32 11.03
C LYS A 394 -1.86 2.96 9.63
N ILE A 395 -1.73 1.69 9.28
CA ILE A 395 -2.30 1.14 8.05
C ILE A 395 -3.68 0.57 8.36
N LEU A 396 -4.68 0.96 7.59
CA LEU A 396 -6.06 0.53 7.75
C LEU A 396 -6.42 -0.48 6.66
N ASP A 397 -6.71 -1.71 7.09
CA ASP A 397 -7.10 -2.85 6.23
C ASP A 397 -6.15 -3.10 5.03
N GLY A 398 -4.86 -2.72 5.17
CA GLY A 398 -3.88 -2.83 4.09
C GLY A 398 -4.10 -1.89 2.89
N LYS A 399 -5.08 -0.97 2.95
CA LYS A 399 -5.55 -0.17 1.81
C LYS A 399 -5.34 1.33 1.98
N PHE A 400 -5.32 1.80 3.20
CA PHE A 400 -5.21 3.22 3.53
C PHE A 400 -4.13 3.48 4.57
N VAL A 401 -3.58 4.67 4.53
CA VAL A 401 -2.62 5.18 5.50
C VAL A 401 -3.27 6.30 6.29
N ALA A 402 -3.33 6.16 7.61
CA ALA A 402 -3.72 7.25 8.49
C ALA A 402 -2.47 7.82 9.17
N ILE A 403 -2.30 9.13 9.10
CA ILE A 403 -1.17 9.86 9.69
C ILE A 403 -1.72 10.83 10.73
N GLY A 404 -1.27 10.68 11.98
CA GLY A 404 -1.59 11.55 13.10
C GLY A 404 -0.54 12.64 13.28
N ASN A 405 -0.98 13.87 13.42
CA ASN A 405 -0.14 15.02 13.71
C ASN A 405 -0.92 16.07 14.53
N ASP A 406 -0.31 16.62 15.59
CA ASP A 406 -0.95 17.59 16.48
C ASP A 406 -2.33 17.15 17.03
N GLY A 407 -2.46 15.84 17.32
CA GLY A 407 -3.69 15.25 17.83
C GLY A 407 -4.82 15.07 16.82
N GLN A 408 -4.57 15.34 15.54
CA GLN A 408 -5.51 15.13 14.44
C GLN A 408 -4.98 14.12 13.43
N TRP A 409 -5.90 13.39 12.80
CA TRP A 409 -5.59 12.39 11.79
C TRP A 409 -5.91 12.89 10.39
N SER A 410 -5.06 12.54 9.44
CA SER A 410 -5.29 12.67 8.01
C SER A 410 -5.27 11.30 7.36
N LEU A 411 -6.19 11.04 6.47
CA LEU A 411 -6.34 9.76 5.77
C LEU A 411 -5.83 9.88 4.34
N TYR A 412 -4.95 8.96 3.95
CA TYR A 412 -4.36 8.87 2.62
C TYR A 412 -4.63 7.50 2.00
N ALA A 413 -4.73 7.45 0.68
CA ALA A 413 -4.53 6.22 -0.08
C ALA A 413 -3.06 5.78 -0.04
N LEU A 414 -2.76 4.51 -0.28
CA LEU A 414 -1.37 3.99 -0.33
C LEU A 414 -0.49 4.72 -1.36
N SER A 415 -1.10 5.21 -2.45
CA SER A 415 -0.42 5.99 -3.51
C SER A 415 0.07 7.36 -3.05
N GLY A 416 -0.47 7.89 -1.95
CA GLY A 416 -0.17 9.20 -1.41
C GLY A 416 -1.27 10.23 -1.56
N ARG A 417 -2.38 9.89 -2.22
CA ARG A 417 -3.54 10.79 -2.35
C ARG A 417 -4.17 11.06 -0.99
N LEU A 418 -4.29 12.33 -0.61
CA LEU A 418 -5.06 12.75 0.57
C LEU A 418 -6.56 12.55 0.30
N LEU A 419 -7.22 11.80 1.18
CA LEU A 419 -8.66 11.50 1.10
C LEU A 419 -9.48 12.35 2.07
N GLU A 420 -9.02 12.52 3.31
CA GLU A 420 -9.69 13.32 4.34
C GLU A 420 -8.67 13.88 5.34
N ARG A 421 -8.99 15.00 6.00
CA ARG A 421 -8.12 15.66 6.99
C ARG A 421 -8.90 16.15 8.21
N ASP A 422 -8.15 16.54 9.24
CA ASP A 422 -8.69 17.17 10.46
C ASP A 422 -9.69 16.25 11.17
N LEU A 423 -9.33 14.96 11.32
CA LEU A 423 -10.13 13.94 11.98
C LEU A 423 -9.67 13.76 13.43
N ASP A 424 -10.60 13.57 14.36
CA ASP A 424 -10.29 13.18 15.74
C ASP A 424 -9.77 11.73 15.79
N ASP A 425 -10.30 10.85 14.93
CA ASP A 425 -9.87 9.46 14.74
C ASP A 425 -10.37 8.92 13.40
N VAL A 426 -9.73 7.86 12.93
CA VAL A 426 -10.14 7.13 11.72
C VAL A 426 -9.88 5.64 11.90
N TYR A 427 -10.86 4.81 11.57
CA TYR A 427 -10.75 3.36 11.61
C TYR A 427 -11.62 2.73 10.53
N ILE A 428 -11.49 1.42 10.31
CA ILE A 428 -12.23 0.72 9.27
C ILE A 428 -12.99 -0.47 9.85
N ILE A 429 -14.21 -0.66 9.39
CA ILE A 429 -15.02 -1.81 9.70
C ILE A 429 -15.29 -2.53 8.37
N LYS A 430 -14.43 -3.52 8.04
CA LYS A 430 -14.47 -4.22 6.74
C LYS A 430 -14.34 -3.23 5.56
N ASN A 431 -15.42 -2.99 4.82
CA ASN A 431 -15.41 -2.10 3.65
C ASN A 431 -15.87 -0.67 3.98
N VAL A 432 -16.16 -0.37 5.24
CA VAL A 432 -16.66 0.95 5.67
C VAL A 432 -15.59 1.69 6.45
N VAL A 433 -15.22 2.88 6.00
CA VAL A 433 -14.33 3.80 6.66
C VAL A 433 -15.12 4.67 7.62
N CYS A 434 -14.72 4.69 8.87
CA CYS A 434 -15.31 5.45 9.96
C CYS A 434 -14.47 6.70 10.22
N LEU A 435 -15.00 7.85 9.89
CA LEU A 435 -14.34 9.15 9.99
C LEU A 435 -14.90 9.88 11.21
N ARG A 436 -14.14 9.93 12.31
CA ARG A 436 -14.55 10.65 13.53
C ARG A 436 -14.12 12.10 13.46
N LYS A 437 -15.06 13.02 13.59
CA LYS A 437 -14.82 14.46 13.63
C LYS A 437 -15.84 15.12 14.56
N ASN A 438 -15.37 16.01 15.46
CA ASN A 438 -16.24 16.71 16.40
C ASN A 438 -17.10 15.76 17.24
N ARG A 439 -16.52 14.63 17.69
CA ARG A 439 -17.19 13.57 18.48
C ARG A 439 -18.31 12.82 17.75
N LYS A 440 -18.48 13.03 16.46
CA LYS A 440 -19.40 12.26 15.61
C LYS A 440 -18.61 11.35 14.66
N VAL A 441 -19.22 10.26 14.26
CA VAL A 441 -18.64 9.30 13.31
C VAL A 441 -19.46 9.32 12.03
N ARG A 442 -18.83 9.71 10.95
CA ARG A 442 -19.35 9.63 9.60
C ARG A 442 -18.91 8.30 8.97
N LEU A 443 -19.85 7.55 8.42
CA LEU A 443 -19.60 6.28 7.77
C LEU A 443 -19.59 6.45 6.26
N VAL A 444 -18.54 5.98 5.60
CA VAL A 444 -18.37 6.05 4.14
C VAL A 444 -17.85 4.71 3.65
N THR A 445 -18.42 4.14 2.60
CA THR A 445 -17.83 2.95 1.99
C THR A 445 -16.48 3.31 1.34
N ALA A 446 -15.51 2.42 1.42
CA ALA A 446 -14.18 2.62 0.83
C ALA A 446 -14.26 3.01 -0.65
N THR A 447 -15.19 2.41 -1.40
CA THR A 447 -15.42 2.73 -2.81
C THR A 447 -15.88 4.18 -3.01
N LYS A 448 -16.88 4.65 -2.23
CA LYS A 448 -17.35 6.04 -2.33
C LYS A 448 -16.25 7.03 -1.95
N LEU A 449 -15.52 6.76 -0.89
CA LEU A 449 -14.44 7.62 -0.41
C LEU A 449 -13.34 7.82 -1.47
N THR A 450 -13.04 6.80 -2.26
CA THR A 450 -11.95 6.84 -3.25
C THR A 450 -12.38 7.36 -4.63
N THR A 451 -13.65 7.32 -4.96
CA THR A 451 -14.19 7.77 -6.26
C THR A 451 -14.67 9.23 -6.26
N LEU A 452 -15.05 9.78 -5.11
CA LEU A 452 -15.55 11.16 -5.02
C LEU A 452 -14.41 12.16 -4.83
N PRO A 453 -14.47 13.36 -5.45
CA PRO A 453 -13.63 14.49 -5.04
C PRO A 453 -13.86 14.77 -3.54
N ALA A 454 -12.80 15.12 -2.81
CA ALA A 454 -12.85 15.37 -1.36
C ALA A 454 -13.96 16.37 -0.90
N ALA A 455 -14.42 17.23 -1.81
CA ALA A 455 -15.47 18.22 -1.54
C ALA A 455 -16.92 17.73 -1.76
N ALA A 456 -17.12 16.51 -2.25
CA ALA A 456 -18.43 16.01 -2.73
C ALA A 456 -18.92 14.77 -1.99
N VAL A 457 -18.57 14.59 -0.69
CA VAL A 457 -19.19 13.52 0.10
C VAL A 457 -20.64 13.91 0.38
N PRO A 458 -21.64 13.16 -0.16
CA PRO A 458 -23.06 13.47 0.06
C PRO A 458 -23.42 13.43 1.54
N ASP A 459 -24.55 14.04 1.91
CA ASP A 459 -25.16 14.00 3.25
C ASP A 459 -25.12 12.58 3.82
N THR A 460 -24.15 12.32 4.64
CA THR A 460 -23.99 11.03 5.34
C THR A 460 -24.57 11.19 6.73
N VAL A 461 -25.32 10.19 7.17
CA VAL A 461 -25.83 10.18 8.54
C VAL A 461 -24.64 10.07 9.50
N GLU A 462 -24.56 10.98 10.46
CA GLU A 462 -23.56 10.95 11.52
C GLU A 462 -24.11 10.24 12.74
N TYR A 463 -23.28 9.43 13.35
CA TYR A 463 -23.58 8.68 14.58
C TYR A 463 -22.67 9.14 15.72
N ASP A 464 -23.09 8.88 16.97
CA ASP A 464 -22.23 9.12 18.13
C ASP A 464 -21.10 8.11 18.19
N ASP A 465 -21.37 6.86 17.79
CA ASP A 465 -20.38 5.81 17.76
C ASP A 465 -20.74 4.74 16.70
N ALA A 466 -19.73 4.03 16.20
CA ALA A 466 -19.89 2.90 15.30
C ALA A 466 -18.86 1.82 15.62
N LYS A 467 -19.30 0.57 15.67
CA LYS A 467 -18.46 -0.58 16.06
C LYS A 467 -18.73 -1.79 15.15
N PRO A 468 -17.75 -2.70 14.96
CA PRO A 468 -18.00 -3.95 14.27
C PRO A 468 -19.02 -4.80 15.04
N TRP A 469 -19.93 -5.42 14.30
CA TRP A 469 -20.91 -6.35 14.82
C TRP A 469 -20.79 -7.70 14.13
N ARG A 470 -21.43 -8.74 14.71
CA ARG A 470 -21.47 -10.10 14.13
C ARG A 470 -22.06 -10.08 12.71
N ASN A 471 -21.76 -11.09 11.91
CA ASN A 471 -22.24 -11.25 10.53
C ASN A 471 -21.97 -10.05 9.61
N ASN A 472 -20.79 -9.42 9.80
CA ASN A 472 -20.35 -8.27 9.03
C ASN A 472 -21.28 -7.03 9.11
N LEU A 473 -22.12 -6.94 10.16
CA LEU A 473 -22.92 -5.75 10.42
C LEU A 473 -22.09 -4.69 11.18
N ILE A 474 -22.59 -3.47 11.17
CA ILE A 474 -22.04 -2.32 11.86
C ILE A 474 -23.04 -1.87 12.90
N LEU A 475 -22.67 -1.94 14.19
CA LEU A 475 -23.44 -1.37 15.27
C LEU A 475 -23.23 0.14 15.29
N VAL A 476 -24.31 0.88 15.18
CA VAL A 476 -24.33 2.34 15.28
C VAL A 476 -25.10 2.78 16.50
N GLN A 477 -24.69 3.89 17.07
CA GLN A 477 -25.31 4.45 18.28
C GLN A 477 -25.62 5.93 18.09
N ASN A 478 -26.85 6.34 18.43
CA ASN A 478 -27.25 7.73 18.59
C ASN A 478 -27.97 7.91 19.93
N THR A 479 -27.46 8.77 20.80
CA THR A 479 -28.09 9.14 22.10
C THR A 479 -28.56 7.92 22.91
N ASN A 480 -27.71 6.91 23.06
CA ASN A 480 -27.99 5.62 23.73
C ASN A 480 -28.97 4.69 22.99
N GLN A 481 -29.38 5.01 21.76
CA GLN A 481 -30.16 4.12 20.92
C GLN A 481 -29.24 3.40 19.94
N LEU A 482 -29.42 2.11 19.83
CA LEU A 482 -28.62 1.23 18.99
C LEU A 482 -29.35 0.91 17.68
N GLY A 483 -28.59 0.82 16.60
CA GLY A 483 -29.04 0.38 15.29
C GLY A 483 -27.99 -0.49 14.63
N LEU A 484 -28.33 -1.13 13.53
CA LEU A 484 -27.42 -1.95 12.73
C LEU A 484 -27.51 -1.56 11.27
N LEU A 485 -26.35 -1.43 10.65
CA LEU A 485 -26.18 -1.24 9.21
C LEU A 485 -25.45 -2.44 8.62
N ASP A 486 -25.65 -2.69 7.35
CA ASP A 486 -24.81 -3.61 6.59
C ASP A 486 -23.55 -2.93 6.02
N GLN A 487 -22.76 -3.66 5.22
CA GLN A 487 -21.53 -3.14 4.61
C GLN A 487 -21.76 -2.17 3.44
N SER A 488 -23.01 -2.06 2.96
CA SER A 488 -23.44 -1.06 1.96
C SER A 488 -23.97 0.20 2.61
N LEU A 489 -24.08 0.20 3.95
CA LEU A 489 -24.68 1.22 4.82
C LEU A 489 -26.22 1.24 4.74
N ASP A 490 -26.83 0.15 4.28
CA ASP A 490 -28.27 -0.01 4.34
C ASP A 490 -28.70 -0.38 5.77
N VAL A 491 -29.86 0.16 6.19
CA VAL A 491 -30.36 -0.01 7.55
C VAL A 491 -30.98 -1.39 7.73
N VAL A 492 -30.34 -2.22 8.54
CA VAL A 492 -30.86 -3.55 8.96
C VAL A 492 -31.75 -3.42 10.20
N VAL A 493 -31.32 -2.63 11.19
CA VAL A 493 -32.12 -2.26 12.37
C VAL A 493 -32.01 -0.76 12.55
N SER A 494 -33.13 -0.07 12.49
CA SER A 494 -33.15 1.39 12.71
C SER A 494 -32.69 1.73 14.11
N PRO A 495 -31.94 2.82 14.31
CA PRO A 495 -31.59 3.29 15.64
C PRO A 495 -32.83 3.57 16.47
N GLY A 496 -32.98 2.90 17.60
CA GLY A 496 -34.19 2.97 18.44
C GLY A 496 -34.19 1.95 19.57
N GLU A 497 -33.34 0.94 19.48
CA GLU A 497 -33.27 -0.17 20.44
C GLU A 497 -32.30 0.09 21.59
N SER A 498 -32.62 -0.36 22.79
CA SER A 498 -31.80 -0.18 23.97
C SER A 498 -30.71 -1.24 24.14
N ALA A 499 -30.93 -2.45 23.62
CA ALA A 499 -29.95 -3.54 23.61
C ALA A 499 -30.20 -4.48 22.45
N LEU A 500 -29.12 -4.89 21.79
CA LEU A 500 -29.12 -5.82 20.67
C LEU A 500 -28.25 -7.04 21.00
N ASN A 501 -28.71 -8.23 20.67
CA ASN A 501 -28.00 -9.49 20.79
C ASN A 501 -27.98 -10.21 19.43
N GLY A 502 -26.78 -10.56 18.96
CA GLY A 502 -26.66 -11.36 17.74
C GLY A 502 -26.92 -12.84 17.97
N SER A 503 -27.61 -13.47 17.03
CA SER A 503 -27.90 -14.89 17.00
C SER A 503 -27.43 -15.53 15.69
N PHE A 504 -27.48 -16.86 15.59
CA PHE A 504 -27.12 -17.63 14.37
C PHE A 504 -28.04 -17.32 13.17
N PHE A 505 -29.22 -16.77 13.42
CA PHE A 505 -30.23 -16.50 12.39
C PHE A 505 -30.46 -14.98 12.14
N GLY A 506 -29.94 -14.11 13.01
CA GLY A 506 -30.20 -12.68 12.91
C GLY A 506 -29.98 -11.95 14.24
N VAL A 507 -30.86 -10.99 14.56
CA VAL A 507 -30.71 -10.09 15.71
C VAL A 507 -31.92 -10.17 16.63
N ILE A 508 -31.68 -10.12 17.91
CA ILE A 508 -32.72 -10.04 18.96
C ILE A 508 -32.55 -8.72 19.71
N ALA A 509 -33.53 -7.84 19.59
CA ALA A 509 -33.61 -6.61 20.35
C ALA A 509 -34.41 -6.82 21.64
N SER A 510 -33.88 -6.34 22.76
CA SER A 510 -34.60 -6.36 24.04
C SER A 510 -35.52 -5.16 24.13
N MET A 511 -36.77 -5.40 24.44
CA MET A 511 -37.83 -4.39 24.60
C MET A 511 -38.32 -4.36 26.06
N PRO A 512 -38.98 -3.31 26.53
CA PRO A 512 -39.55 -3.23 27.88
C PRO A 512 -40.57 -4.35 28.22
N LYS A 513 -41.20 -4.93 27.23
CA LYS A 513 -42.23 -5.98 27.39
C LYS A 513 -41.95 -7.22 26.54
N GLY A 514 -40.72 -7.60 26.34
CA GLY A 514 -40.37 -8.78 25.56
C GLY A 514 -39.16 -8.59 24.65
N PHE A 515 -39.21 -9.28 23.50
CA PHE A 515 -38.08 -9.32 22.54
C PHE A 515 -38.60 -9.15 21.13
N LYS A 516 -37.92 -8.35 20.34
CA LYS A 516 -38.14 -8.26 18.89
C LYS A 516 -37.06 -9.02 18.18
N ILE A 517 -37.42 -9.91 17.29
CA ILE A 517 -36.53 -10.74 16.48
C ILE A 517 -36.50 -10.14 15.08
N TYR A 518 -35.31 -9.96 14.56
CA TYR A 518 -35.03 -9.60 13.17
C TYR A 518 -34.34 -10.78 12.51
N SER A 519 -35.00 -11.47 11.62
CA SER A 519 -34.45 -12.52 10.76
C SER A 519 -34.00 -11.94 9.42
N SER A 520 -33.49 -12.78 8.53
CA SER A 520 -33.13 -12.35 7.17
C SER A 520 -34.36 -12.05 6.28
N GLN A 521 -35.55 -12.51 6.66
CA GLN A 521 -36.78 -12.37 5.84
C GLN A 521 -37.90 -11.61 6.53
N ASP A 522 -37.94 -11.62 7.87
CA ASP A 522 -39.08 -11.04 8.60
C ASP A 522 -38.66 -10.55 9.99
N SER A 523 -39.57 -9.84 10.67
CA SER A 523 -39.41 -9.44 12.07
C SER A 523 -40.71 -9.64 12.86
N ALA A 524 -40.60 -10.17 14.10
CA ALA A 524 -41.73 -10.42 15.00
C ALA A 524 -41.35 -10.16 16.46
N THR A 525 -42.38 -9.91 17.30
CA THR A 525 -42.21 -9.62 18.72
C THR A 525 -42.80 -10.75 19.56
N PHE A 526 -42.07 -11.15 20.61
CA PHE A 526 -42.45 -12.24 21.52
C PHE A 526 -42.17 -11.86 22.97
N ARG A 527 -42.93 -12.46 23.92
CA ARG A 527 -42.71 -12.24 25.36
C ARG A 527 -41.39 -12.87 25.87
N ASN A 528 -41.08 -14.08 25.41
CA ASN A 528 -39.86 -14.80 25.77
C ASN A 528 -39.27 -15.49 24.56
N VAL A 529 -37.93 -15.65 24.58
CA VAL A 529 -37.15 -16.28 23.50
C VAL A 529 -36.07 -17.18 24.13
N ILE A 530 -35.94 -18.39 23.59
CA ILE A 530 -34.80 -19.29 23.88
C ILE A 530 -34.16 -19.64 22.55
N VAL A 531 -32.85 -19.35 22.44
CA VAL A 531 -32.02 -19.64 21.28
C VAL A 531 -31.08 -20.77 21.60
N GLN A 532 -31.20 -21.88 20.88
CA GLN A 532 -30.31 -23.03 20.97
C GLN A 532 -30.09 -23.58 19.57
N GLU A 533 -28.99 -23.22 18.94
CA GLU A 533 -28.69 -23.61 17.56
C GLU A 533 -28.92 -25.13 17.31
N PRO A 534 -29.64 -25.50 16.24
CA PRO A 534 -30.24 -24.66 15.20
C PRO A 534 -31.72 -24.27 15.49
N TRP A 535 -32.15 -24.24 16.73
CA TRP A 535 -33.54 -24.08 17.14
C TRP A 535 -33.82 -22.68 17.71
N LEU A 536 -35.06 -22.23 17.45
CA LEU A 536 -35.60 -21.00 18.01
C LEU A 536 -36.94 -21.34 18.67
N ALA A 537 -37.04 -21.21 19.98
CA ALA A 537 -38.27 -21.33 20.75
C ALA A 537 -38.73 -19.96 21.23
N VAL A 538 -40.01 -19.67 21.02
CA VAL A 538 -40.59 -18.38 21.41
C VAL A 538 -41.87 -18.63 22.21
N LYS A 539 -42.28 -17.66 23.04
CA LYS A 539 -43.48 -17.71 23.86
C LYS A 539 -44.25 -16.40 23.77
N ASP A 540 -45.54 -16.50 23.51
CA ASP A 540 -46.57 -15.48 23.78
C ASP A 540 -47.48 -15.95 24.89
N SER A 541 -48.54 -16.72 24.57
CA SER A 541 -49.38 -17.44 25.56
C SER A 541 -48.81 -18.82 25.89
N HIS A 542 -48.33 -19.50 24.87
CA HIS A 542 -47.71 -20.84 24.96
C HIS A 542 -46.38 -20.84 24.25
N TRP A 543 -45.53 -21.80 24.58
CA TRP A 543 -44.29 -22.03 23.86
C TRP A 543 -44.53 -22.65 22.49
N LYS A 544 -43.73 -22.25 21.52
CA LYS A 544 -43.68 -22.80 20.19
C LYS A 544 -42.26 -22.84 19.64
N LEU A 545 -41.99 -23.82 18.76
CA LEU A 545 -40.81 -23.84 17.93
C LEU A 545 -41.11 -23.18 16.60
N ILE A 546 -40.28 -22.22 16.18
CA ILE A 546 -40.46 -21.50 14.93
C ILE A 546 -39.23 -21.68 14.04
N ASP A 547 -39.43 -21.45 12.74
CA ASP A 547 -38.36 -21.41 11.77
C ASP A 547 -37.53 -20.13 11.99
N PRO A 548 -36.19 -20.21 12.19
CA PRO A 548 -35.38 -19.04 12.50
C PRO A 548 -35.31 -18.03 11.37
N THR A 549 -35.57 -18.44 10.11
CA THR A 549 -35.46 -17.59 8.93
C THR A 549 -36.77 -16.88 8.59
N THR A 550 -37.87 -17.67 8.56
CA THR A 550 -39.18 -17.18 8.15
C THR A 550 -40.08 -16.77 9.33
N LEU A 551 -39.66 -17.09 10.56
CA LEU A 551 -40.41 -16.91 11.82
C LEU A 551 -41.76 -17.67 11.84
N ALA A 552 -41.97 -18.59 10.91
CA ALA A 552 -43.18 -19.40 10.84
C ALA A 552 -43.18 -20.52 11.90
N ASP A 553 -44.36 -20.87 12.41
CA ASP A 553 -44.52 -21.94 13.38
C ASP A 553 -44.14 -23.29 12.77
N ILE A 554 -43.16 -23.99 13.39
CA ILE A 554 -42.81 -25.39 13.08
C ILE A 554 -43.73 -26.31 13.91
N PHE A 555 -43.78 -26.07 15.24
CA PHE A 555 -44.60 -26.84 16.17
C PHE A 555 -45.15 -25.95 17.30
N SER A 556 -46.42 -26.09 17.60
CA SER A 556 -47.13 -25.40 18.68
C SER A 556 -48.43 -26.11 19.05
N PRO A 557 -49.07 -25.82 20.19
CA PRO A 557 -48.49 -25.19 21.40
C PRO A 557 -47.85 -26.18 22.36
N PHE A 558 -46.97 -25.69 23.27
CA PHE A 558 -46.40 -26.43 24.39
C PHE A 558 -46.58 -25.65 25.69
N ASP A 559 -46.76 -26.38 26.80
CA ASP A 559 -46.80 -25.78 28.14
C ASP A 559 -45.39 -25.37 28.59
N THR A 560 -44.40 -26.21 28.32
CA THR A 560 -43.01 -26.00 28.60
C THR A 560 -42.11 -26.47 27.45
N ILE A 561 -40.95 -25.84 27.27
CA ILE A 561 -39.88 -26.29 26.40
C ILE A 561 -38.57 -26.29 27.20
N ALA A 562 -37.81 -27.33 27.08
CA ALA A 562 -36.44 -27.48 27.60
C ALA A 562 -35.52 -27.98 26.50
N PHE A 563 -34.20 -27.72 26.64
CA PHE A 563 -33.19 -28.18 25.69
C PHE A 563 -32.23 -29.18 26.37
N TYR A 564 -32.05 -30.32 25.77
CA TYR A 564 -31.05 -31.33 26.13
C TYR A 564 -29.97 -31.31 25.04
N GLY A 565 -28.91 -30.52 25.29
CA GLY A 565 -27.98 -30.16 24.25
C GLY A 565 -28.72 -29.46 23.10
N SER A 566 -28.60 -29.99 21.89
CA SER A 566 -29.22 -29.42 20.67
C SER A 566 -30.61 -30.04 20.36
N PHE A 567 -31.21 -30.77 21.30
CA PHE A 567 -32.52 -31.42 21.12
C PHE A 567 -33.59 -30.71 21.96
N PRO A 568 -34.58 -30.04 21.37
CA PRO A 568 -35.69 -29.47 22.10
C PRO A 568 -36.64 -30.56 22.59
N VAL A 569 -37.12 -30.36 23.80
CA VAL A 569 -38.16 -31.23 24.44
C VAL A 569 -39.34 -30.37 24.85
N GLY A 570 -40.40 -30.44 24.11
CA GLY A 570 -41.67 -29.80 24.43
C GLY A 570 -42.56 -30.73 25.25
N GLN A 571 -43.28 -30.17 26.26
CA GLN A 571 -44.27 -30.88 27.04
C GLN A 571 -45.66 -30.25 26.79
N ARG A 572 -46.63 -31.13 26.59
CA ARG A 572 -48.04 -30.77 26.49
C ARG A 572 -48.90 -31.82 27.15
N ASN A 573 -49.64 -31.46 28.22
CA ASN A 573 -50.31 -32.38 29.09
C ASN A 573 -49.34 -33.46 29.59
N ASP A 574 -49.72 -34.75 29.53
CA ASP A 574 -48.91 -35.92 29.96
C ASP A 574 -47.89 -36.42 28.89
N SER A 575 -47.76 -35.68 27.76
CA SER A 575 -46.96 -36.13 26.64
C SER A 575 -45.71 -35.26 26.50
N SER A 576 -44.54 -35.92 26.24
CA SER A 576 -43.31 -35.29 25.81
C SER A 576 -43.08 -35.49 24.33
N PHE A 577 -42.52 -34.46 23.72
CA PHE A 577 -42.14 -34.39 22.31
C PHE A 577 -40.67 -34.05 22.23
N ILE A 578 -39.83 -34.94 21.74
CA ILE A 578 -38.39 -34.79 21.61
C ILE A 578 -38.06 -34.62 20.13
N PHE A 579 -37.58 -33.43 19.74
CA PHE A 579 -37.34 -33.07 18.32
C PHE A 579 -35.92 -33.43 17.93
N PHE A 580 -35.77 -34.20 16.86
CA PHE A 580 -34.48 -34.54 16.25
C PHE A 580 -34.10 -33.53 15.17
N ASN A 581 -35.09 -33.11 14.39
CA ASN A 581 -35.03 -32.06 13.38
C ASN A 581 -36.43 -31.49 13.13
N SER A 582 -36.60 -30.53 12.22
CA SER A 582 -37.85 -29.86 11.90
C SER A 582 -38.94 -30.80 11.33
N LYS A 583 -38.60 -32.03 10.95
CA LYS A 583 -39.53 -33.00 10.33
C LYS A 583 -39.74 -34.27 11.16
N SER A 584 -38.92 -34.55 12.14
CA SER A 584 -38.96 -35.78 12.91
C SER A 584 -38.83 -35.54 14.40
N PHE A 585 -39.69 -36.21 15.17
CA PHE A 585 -39.70 -36.13 16.63
C PHE A 585 -40.12 -37.51 17.21
N TRP A 586 -39.72 -37.73 18.45
CA TRP A 586 -40.25 -38.77 19.30
C TRP A 586 -41.42 -38.21 20.10
N LYS A 587 -42.48 -39.01 20.27
CA LYS A 587 -43.66 -38.70 21.11
C LYS A 587 -43.92 -39.89 22.03
N GLY A 588 -44.10 -39.60 23.31
CA GLY A 588 -44.49 -40.61 24.31
C GLY A 588 -44.94 -39.96 25.61
N LEU A 589 -45.26 -40.79 26.62
CA LEU A 589 -45.38 -40.33 27.99
C LEU A 589 -44.02 -39.82 28.49
N HIS A 590 -44.00 -39.10 29.62
CA HIS A 590 -42.74 -38.56 30.16
C HIS A 590 -41.72 -39.71 30.36
N PRO A 591 -40.58 -39.68 29.67
CA PRO A 591 -39.58 -40.72 29.82
C PRO A 591 -38.89 -40.59 31.20
N SER A 592 -38.43 -41.75 31.75
CA SER A 592 -37.75 -41.79 33.05
C SER A 592 -36.36 -41.11 33.04
N GLY A 593 -35.78 -40.92 31.86
CA GLY A 593 -34.52 -40.21 31.69
C GLY A 593 -34.28 -39.77 30.24
N ILE A 594 -33.69 -38.59 30.09
CA ILE A 594 -33.20 -38.04 28.81
C ILE A 594 -31.76 -37.63 29.02
N GLU A 595 -30.86 -38.09 28.15
CA GLU A 595 -29.44 -37.82 28.23
C GLU A 595 -28.90 -37.35 26.86
N PHE A 596 -28.23 -36.21 26.82
CA PHE A 596 -27.52 -35.73 25.64
C PHE A 596 -26.12 -36.34 25.57
N ILE A 597 -25.76 -36.89 24.42
CA ILE A 597 -24.45 -37.53 24.20
C ILE A 597 -23.76 -36.73 23.04
N PRO A 598 -22.75 -35.95 23.34
CA PRO A 598 -22.00 -35.21 22.31
C PRO A 598 -21.12 -36.17 21.51
N GLY A 599 -21.10 -36.01 20.18
CA GLY A 599 -20.20 -36.67 19.25
C GLY A 599 -19.28 -35.62 18.58
N GLN A 600 -18.29 -36.09 17.84
CA GLN A 600 -17.34 -35.18 17.17
C GLN A 600 -18.02 -34.33 16.09
N ASP A 601 -18.75 -34.97 15.17
CA ASP A 601 -19.47 -34.30 14.07
C ASP A 601 -20.98 -34.55 14.11
N SER A 602 -21.48 -35.12 15.22
CA SER A 602 -22.87 -35.46 15.37
C SER A 602 -23.27 -35.44 16.84
N ALA A 603 -24.56 -35.30 17.08
CA ALA A 603 -25.13 -35.36 18.42
C ALA A 603 -26.11 -36.49 18.52
N TYR A 604 -26.19 -37.11 19.71
CA TYR A 604 -27.08 -38.20 20.02
C TYR A 604 -27.90 -37.86 21.25
N ILE A 605 -29.10 -38.49 21.33
CA ILE A 605 -29.94 -38.40 22.51
C ILE A 605 -30.33 -39.79 22.96
N SER A 606 -30.19 -40.05 24.24
CA SER A 606 -30.64 -41.28 24.87
C SER A 606 -31.96 -41.00 25.58
N ILE A 607 -32.97 -41.83 25.27
CA ILE A 607 -34.31 -41.78 25.88
C ILE A 607 -34.51 -43.02 26.68
N GLU A 608 -34.81 -42.90 27.96
CA GLU A 608 -35.02 -44.01 28.87
C GLU A 608 -36.50 -44.24 29.11
N GLU A 609 -36.99 -45.45 28.77
CA GLU A 609 -38.33 -45.91 29.00
C GLU A 609 -38.25 -47.27 29.70
N LYS A 610 -38.92 -47.41 30.84
CA LYS A 610 -39.02 -48.68 31.60
C LYS A 610 -37.63 -49.33 31.85
N GLY A 611 -36.62 -48.50 32.21
CA GLY A 611 -35.26 -48.93 32.51
C GLY A 611 -34.42 -49.36 31.31
N ARG A 612 -34.85 -49.03 30.07
CA ARG A 612 -34.12 -49.26 28.84
C ARG A 612 -33.80 -47.96 28.15
N LYS A 613 -32.52 -47.71 27.84
CA LYS A 613 -32.07 -46.56 27.10
C LYS A 613 -32.06 -46.85 25.59
N SER A 614 -32.79 -46.08 24.82
CA SER A 614 -32.78 -46.10 23.36
C SER A 614 -31.96 -44.92 22.86
N LEU A 615 -30.96 -45.18 22.01
CA LEU A 615 -30.09 -44.15 21.44
C LEU A 615 -30.58 -43.71 20.07
N TYR A 616 -30.73 -42.41 19.87
CA TYR A 616 -31.16 -41.80 18.61
C TYR A 616 -30.14 -40.81 18.09
N ASN A 617 -30.00 -40.73 16.76
CA ASN A 617 -29.21 -39.66 16.09
C ASN A 617 -30.08 -38.46 15.73
N ARG A 618 -29.49 -37.39 15.20
CA ARG A 618 -30.21 -36.20 14.74
C ARG A 618 -31.19 -36.43 13.58
N LYS A 619 -31.10 -37.57 12.88
CA LYS A 619 -32.09 -37.91 11.84
C LYS A 619 -33.34 -38.63 12.42
N GLY A 620 -33.36 -38.83 13.74
CA GLY A 620 -34.44 -39.60 14.40
C GLY A 620 -34.32 -41.12 14.26
N GLN A 621 -33.17 -41.61 13.75
CA GLN A 621 -32.97 -43.04 13.61
C GLN A 621 -32.53 -43.62 14.95
N LYS A 622 -33.22 -44.66 15.38
CA LYS A 622 -32.86 -45.45 16.55
C LYS A 622 -31.68 -46.32 16.19
N LEU A 623 -30.58 -46.15 16.91
CA LEU A 623 -29.35 -46.94 16.69
C LEU A 623 -29.40 -48.28 17.40
N PHE A 624 -29.68 -48.26 18.67
CA PHE A 624 -29.85 -49.48 19.47
C PHE A 624 -30.66 -49.23 20.74
N THR A 625 -31.11 -50.34 21.38
CA THR A 625 -31.77 -50.32 22.67
C THR A 625 -31.06 -51.32 23.59
N ALA A 626 -30.69 -50.92 24.78
CA ALA A 626 -30.04 -51.79 25.75
C ALA A 626 -30.17 -51.23 27.18
N THR A 627 -29.84 -52.08 28.17
CA THR A 627 -29.78 -51.65 29.58
C THR A 627 -28.34 -51.34 29.94
N PHE A 628 -27.97 -50.06 29.95
CA PHE A 628 -26.65 -49.55 30.35
C PHE A 628 -26.81 -48.46 31.38
N ASP A 629 -25.86 -48.32 32.29
CA ASP A 629 -25.87 -47.23 33.27
C ASP A 629 -25.50 -45.89 32.59
N LYS A 630 -24.51 -45.94 31.66
CA LYS A 630 -24.06 -44.78 30.91
C LYS A 630 -23.59 -45.16 29.50
N ILE A 631 -23.79 -44.26 28.55
CA ILE A 631 -23.32 -44.35 27.16
C ILE A 631 -22.47 -43.13 26.86
N GLN A 632 -21.29 -43.31 26.27
CA GLN A 632 -20.41 -42.23 25.87
C GLN A 632 -19.93 -42.46 24.44
N PHE A 633 -19.96 -41.44 23.59
CA PHE A 633 -19.36 -41.54 22.26
C PHE A 633 -17.85 -41.57 22.39
N ALA A 634 -17.20 -42.49 21.68
CA ALA A 634 -15.76 -42.69 21.80
C ALA A 634 -14.96 -42.43 20.53
N GLY A 635 -15.61 -41.99 19.47
CA GLY A 635 -15.03 -41.74 18.16
C GLY A 635 -15.45 -42.76 17.10
N ALA A 636 -15.27 -42.45 15.83
CA ALA A 636 -15.73 -43.21 14.69
C ALA A 636 -17.20 -43.66 14.86
N ASP A 637 -17.47 -44.98 14.79
CA ASP A 637 -18.81 -45.55 14.93
C ASP A 637 -18.97 -46.37 16.23
N VAL A 638 -18.32 -45.97 17.34
CA VAL A 638 -18.30 -46.73 18.59
C VAL A 638 -18.65 -45.90 19.81
N PHE A 639 -19.24 -46.61 20.79
CA PHE A 639 -19.63 -46.06 22.08
C PHE A 639 -19.02 -46.87 23.21
N VAL A 640 -18.47 -46.19 24.21
CA VAL A 640 -18.12 -46.79 25.49
C VAL A 640 -19.40 -46.91 26.33
N ILE A 641 -19.71 -48.08 26.80
CA ILE A 641 -20.89 -48.42 27.59
C ILE A 641 -20.47 -48.86 28.98
N HIS A 642 -21.22 -48.45 29.99
CA HIS A 642 -20.96 -48.74 31.38
C HIS A 642 -22.02 -49.71 31.91
N ARG A 643 -21.58 -50.66 32.72
CA ARG A 643 -22.45 -51.51 33.51
C ARG A 643 -21.77 -51.80 34.83
N LYS A 644 -22.37 -51.32 35.93
CA LYS A 644 -21.69 -51.22 37.22
C LYS A 644 -20.34 -50.50 37.04
N ASP A 645 -19.27 -50.98 37.62
CA ASP A 645 -17.95 -50.36 37.58
C ASP A 645 -17.10 -50.77 36.36
N LYS A 646 -17.67 -51.53 35.42
CA LYS A 646 -16.96 -52.01 34.23
C LYS A 646 -17.45 -51.36 32.97
N LYS A 647 -16.51 -51.17 32.05
CA LYS A 647 -16.75 -50.60 30.75
C LYS A 647 -16.58 -51.65 29.65
N GLY A 648 -17.42 -51.54 28.63
CA GLY A 648 -17.36 -52.29 27.39
C GLY A 648 -17.43 -51.37 26.19
N LEU A 649 -17.29 -51.89 25.00
CA LEU A 649 -17.33 -51.15 23.74
C LEU A 649 -18.41 -51.74 22.86
N ILE A 650 -19.28 -50.87 22.28
CA ILE A 650 -20.34 -51.28 21.36
C ILE A 650 -20.25 -50.45 20.09
N SER A 651 -20.51 -51.09 18.94
CA SER A 651 -20.59 -50.37 17.67
C SER A 651 -21.92 -49.60 17.55
N LYS A 652 -22.01 -48.65 16.66
CA LYS A 652 -23.22 -47.93 16.28
C LYS A 652 -24.37 -48.85 15.84
N ALA A 653 -24.05 -50.03 15.28
CA ALA A 653 -25.01 -51.05 14.92
C ALA A 653 -25.46 -51.92 16.11
N GLY A 654 -25.05 -51.61 17.33
CA GLY A 654 -25.43 -52.38 18.53
C GLY A 654 -24.63 -53.65 18.76
N LYS A 655 -23.57 -53.90 18.00
CA LYS A 655 -22.72 -55.11 18.19
C LYS A 655 -21.67 -54.87 19.27
N MET A 656 -21.61 -55.78 20.28
CA MET A 656 -20.57 -55.73 21.30
C MET A 656 -19.19 -55.98 20.66
N LEU A 657 -18.24 -55.07 20.89
CA LEU A 657 -16.87 -55.13 20.41
C LEU A 657 -15.91 -55.58 21.51
N LEU A 658 -16.08 -55.01 22.72
CA LEU A 658 -15.35 -55.44 23.92
C LEU A 658 -16.33 -55.66 25.07
N PRO A 659 -16.18 -56.76 25.83
CA PRO A 659 -17.04 -57.10 26.95
C PRO A 659 -16.83 -56.17 28.14
N PHE A 660 -17.76 -56.19 29.13
CA PHE A 660 -17.69 -55.43 30.36
C PHE A 660 -16.63 -55.99 31.33
N GLN A 661 -15.37 -55.71 31.04
CA GLN A 661 -14.24 -56.21 31.85
C GLN A 661 -13.17 -55.14 32.13
N HIS A 662 -13.25 -54.01 31.49
CA HIS A 662 -12.24 -52.95 31.58
C HIS A 662 -12.62 -51.93 32.64
N ASP A 663 -11.65 -51.39 33.38
CA ASP A 663 -11.82 -50.28 34.33
C ASP A 663 -11.92 -48.93 33.59
N ALA A 664 -11.14 -48.80 32.52
CA ALA A 664 -11.24 -47.66 31.63
C ALA A 664 -11.00 -48.07 30.16
N ILE A 665 -11.68 -47.36 29.26
CA ILE A 665 -11.47 -47.39 27.80
C ILE A 665 -11.32 -45.93 27.37
N GLY A 666 -10.19 -45.61 26.75
CA GLY A 666 -9.90 -44.24 26.26
C GLY A 666 -10.69 -43.87 25.00
N SER A 667 -10.72 -42.60 24.65
CA SER A 667 -11.27 -42.17 23.35
C SER A 667 -10.39 -42.70 22.19
N MET A 668 -10.99 -42.83 21.02
CA MET A 668 -10.27 -43.24 19.82
C MET A 668 -9.32 -42.14 19.36
N LYS A 669 -8.06 -42.52 19.15
CA LYS A 669 -7.04 -41.68 18.55
C LYS A 669 -6.29 -42.52 17.49
N ASP A 670 -6.22 -42.04 16.28
CA ASP A 670 -5.53 -42.70 15.15
C ASP A 670 -5.96 -44.19 14.95
N GLY A 671 -7.25 -44.44 15.17
CA GLY A 671 -7.85 -45.78 15.02
C GLY A 671 -7.63 -46.74 16.21
N VAL A 672 -6.97 -46.30 17.28
CA VAL A 672 -6.69 -47.12 18.45
C VAL A 672 -7.27 -46.53 19.73
N MET A 673 -7.54 -47.39 20.72
CA MET A 673 -8.06 -47.02 22.03
C MET A 673 -7.23 -47.70 23.15
N SER A 674 -6.84 -46.91 24.14
CA SER A 674 -6.17 -47.46 25.32
C SER A 674 -7.16 -48.22 26.19
N LEU A 675 -6.71 -49.36 26.73
CA LEU A 675 -7.46 -50.17 27.64
C LEU A 675 -6.77 -50.20 29.01
N LEU A 676 -7.56 -50.17 30.10
CA LEU A 676 -7.07 -50.30 31.46
C LEU A 676 -7.85 -51.39 32.16
N LYS A 677 -7.12 -52.29 32.84
CA LYS A 677 -7.70 -53.33 33.69
C LYS A 677 -6.72 -53.67 34.82
N SER A 678 -7.17 -53.57 36.06
CA SER A 678 -6.37 -53.89 37.26
C SER A 678 -4.99 -53.22 37.24
N SER A 679 -4.97 -51.88 36.94
CA SER A 679 -3.76 -51.03 36.84
C SER A 679 -2.78 -51.48 35.74
N ARG A 680 -3.19 -52.26 34.78
CA ARG A 680 -2.41 -52.66 33.59
C ARG A 680 -3.05 -52.11 32.35
N PHE A 681 -2.18 -51.70 31.42
CA PHE A 681 -2.57 -51.09 30.15
C PHE A 681 -2.54 -52.11 29.02
N GLY A 682 -3.50 -51.96 28.12
CA GLY A 682 -3.59 -52.63 26.84
C GLY A 682 -3.99 -51.69 25.73
N LEU A 683 -4.27 -52.23 24.56
CA LEU A 683 -4.61 -51.47 23.36
C LEU A 683 -5.68 -52.22 22.55
N TYR A 684 -6.62 -51.48 22.02
CA TYR A 684 -7.60 -51.97 21.06
C TYR A 684 -7.43 -51.30 19.71
N ASP A 685 -7.25 -52.07 18.65
CA ASP A 685 -7.22 -51.60 17.27
C ASP A 685 -8.62 -51.74 16.67
N HIS A 686 -9.24 -50.61 16.32
CA HIS A 686 -10.62 -50.63 15.81
C HIS A 686 -10.70 -51.19 14.38
N ALA A 687 -9.74 -50.91 13.51
CA ALA A 687 -9.73 -51.38 12.13
C ALA A 687 -9.47 -52.87 12.05
N ALA A 688 -8.47 -53.36 12.77
CA ALA A 688 -8.12 -54.77 12.82
C ALA A 688 -9.04 -55.59 13.76
N ARG A 689 -9.84 -54.95 14.62
CA ARG A 689 -10.66 -55.51 15.69
C ARG A 689 -9.86 -56.47 16.60
N LYS A 690 -8.64 -56.08 16.93
CA LYS A 690 -7.71 -56.81 17.76
C LYS A 690 -7.47 -56.11 19.09
N GLU A 691 -7.37 -56.90 20.13
CA GLU A 691 -7.06 -56.47 21.48
C GLU A 691 -5.64 -56.95 21.87
N ILE A 692 -4.79 -56.06 22.35
CA ILE A 692 -3.65 -56.39 23.17
C ILE A 692 -4.12 -56.30 24.60
N TYR A 693 -4.27 -57.45 25.27
CA TYR A 693 -4.82 -57.57 26.63
C TYR A 693 -3.99 -56.71 27.60
N PRO A 694 -4.62 -56.05 28.58
CA PRO A 694 -3.93 -55.23 29.57
C PRO A 694 -2.92 -56.03 30.41
N SER A 695 -1.63 -55.84 30.15
CA SER A 695 -0.51 -56.52 30.81
C SER A 695 0.72 -55.63 31.04
N TYR A 696 0.70 -54.39 30.53
CA TYR A 696 1.84 -53.48 30.55
C TYR A 696 1.74 -52.40 31.64
N GLY A 697 2.88 -51.83 32.07
CA GLY A 697 2.91 -50.86 33.15
C GLY A 697 2.51 -49.45 32.78
N LYS A 698 2.56 -49.10 31.48
CA LYS A 698 2.13 -47.80 30.94
C LYS A 698 1.32 -48.03 29.67
N ASN A 699 0.69 -46.93 29.17
CA ASN A 699 -0.01 -46.95 27.89
C ASN A 699 0.93 -47.42 26.77
N LEU A 700 0.42 -48.28 25.91
CA LEU A 700 1.10 -48.69 24.69
C LEU A 700 1.00 -47.55 23.65
N ILE A 701 2.08 -47.27 22.95
CA ILE A 701 2.16 -46.22 21.96
C ILE A 701 2.48 -46.85 20.60
N PRO A 702 1.59 -46.79 19.59
CA PRO A 702 1.94 -47.18 18.24
C PRO A 702 3.16 -46.38 17.74
N TYR A 703 4.20 -47.10 17.32
CA TYR A 703 5.38 -46.53 16.69
C TYR A 703 5.15 -46.35 15.19
N ASN A 704 4.62 -47.37 14.56
CA ASN A 704 4.15 -47.37 13.18
C ASN A 704 3.07 -48.48 13.01
N SER A 705 2.67 -48.76 11.77
CA SER A 705 1.66 -49.80 11.48
C SER A 705 2.07 -51.24 11.89
N LYS A 706 3.34 -51.50 12.24
CA LYS A 706 3.89 -52.83 12.56
C LYS A 706 4.47 -52.97 13.96
N VAL A 707 4.80 -51.86 14.59
CA VAL A 707 5.57 -51.78 15.84
C VAL A 707 4.84 -50.94 16.87
N ILE A 708 4.87 -51.41 18.13
CA ILE A 708 4.32 -50.70 19.29
C ILE A 708 5.44 -50.53 20.32
N ILE A 709 5.50 -49.36 20.95
CA ILE A 709 6.32 -49.11 22.14
C ILE A 709 5.54 -49.60 23.36
N ALA A 710 6.14 -50.47 24.15
CA ALA A 710 5.57 -50.99 25.39
C ALA A 710 6.52 -50.80 26.57
N TYR A 711 5.95 -50.74 27.80
CA TYR A 711 6.69 -50.47 29.01
C TYR A 711 6.53 -51.68 30.00
N ARG A 712 7.66 -52.26 30.38
CA ARG A 712 7.72 -53.39 31.33
C ARG A 712 9.02 -53.34 32.16
N ASN A 713 8.94 -53.69 33.44
CA ASN A 713 10.11 -53.71 34.33
C ASN A 713 10.89 -52.36 34.29
N ASP A 714 10.18 -51.27 34.39
CA ASP A 714 10.70 -49.91 34.41
C ASP A 714 11.43 -49.42 33.14
N HIS A 715 11.36 -50.20 32.04
CA HIS A 715 11.98 -49.85 30.77
C HIS A 715 11.03 -49.98 29.59
N TYR A 716 11.31 -49.22 28.56
CA TYR A 716 10.62 -49.37 27.28
C TYR A 716 11.27 -50.41 26.41
N GLY A 717 10.47 -51.04 25.54
CA GLY A 717 10.87 -51.94 24.50
C GLY A 717 9.90 -51.91 23.35
N PHE A 718 10.24 -52.61 22.28
CA PHE A 718 9.40 -52.73 21.09
C PHE A 718 8.70 -54.08 21.03
N ILE A 719 7.42 -54.07 20.68
CA ILE A 719 6.63 -55.31 20.44
C ILE A 719 5.91 -55.18 19.09
N ARG A 720 5.51 -56.32 18.53
CA ARG A 720 4.63 -56.41 17.37
C ARG A 720 3.16 -56.27 17.79
N TRP A 721 2.31 -56.01 16.82
CA TRP A 721 0.84 -55.99 17.03
C TRP A 721 0.27 -57.36 17.43
N ASP A 722 1.02 -58.46 17.27
CA ASP A 722 0.68 -59.81 17.81
C ASP A 722 1.23 -60.03 19.24
N ASN A 723 1.66 -59.00 19.92
CA ASN A 723 2.22 -58.99 21.26
C ASN A 723 3.57 -59.72 21.41
N ARG A 724 4.29 -60.02 20.31
CA ARG A 724 5.64 -60.61 20.37
C ARG A 724 6.69 -59.52 20.53
N PRO A 725 7.67 -59.70 21.44
CA PRO A 725 8.74 -58.75 21.61
C PRO A 725 9.66 -58.68 20.37
N LEU A 726 10.05 -57.44 19.98
CA LEU A 726 11.05 -57.15 18.95
C LEU A 726 12.39 -56.75 19.58
N SER A 727 12.37 -56.19 20.79
CA SER A 727 13.57 -55.85 21.55
C SER A 727 13.48 -56.34 23.00
N LYS A 728 14.59 -56.31 23.74
CA LYS A 728 14.57 -56.36 25.21
C LYS A 728 13.91 -55.07 25.73
N PHE A 729 13.36 -55.12 26.94
CA PHE A 729 12.86 -53.96 27.66
C PHE A 729 14.01 -53.35 28.48
N GLU A 730 14.77 -52.47 27.90
CA GLU A 730 16.00 -51.93 28.45
C GLU A 730 16.23 -50.44 28.20
N PHE A 731 15.29 -49.75 27.52
CA PHE A 731 15.41 -48.35 27.18
C PHE A 731 14.72 -47.48 28.23
N LYS A 732 15.41 -46.41 28.67
CA LYS A 732 14.87 -45.38 29.58
C LYS A 732 13.91 -44.45 28.85
N GLU A 733 14.18 -44.19 27.56
CA GLU A 733 13.38 -43.30 26.69
C GLU A 733 13.44 -43.78 25.24
N VAL A 734 12.34 -43.53 24.49
CA VAL A 734 12.20 -43.90 23.09
C VAL A 734 11.55 -42.72 22.37
N ARG A 735 12.16 -42.26 21.25
CA ARG A 735 11.60 -41.28 20.35
C ARG A 735 11.57 -41.78 18.92
N TYR A 736 10.59 -41.33 18.16
CA TYR A 736 10.47 -41.69 16.75
C TYR A 736 11.58 -41.04 15.95
N TRP A 737 12.31 -41.80 15.12
CA TRP A 737 13.29 -41.30 14.18
C TRP A 737 12.83 -41.50 12.73
N ASN A 738 12.59 -42.72 12.32
CA ASN A 738 11.92 -43.12 11.08
C ASN A 738 11.24 -44.47 11.26
N ASP A 739 10.59 -45.01 10.23
CA ASP A 739 9.81 -46.27 10.34
C ASP A 739 10.64 -47.49 10.72
N SER A 740 11.94 -47.54 10.48
CA SER A 740 12.83 -48.66 10.79
C SER A 740 13.73 -48.42 11.99
N THR A 741 14.03 -47.18 12.31
CA THR A 741 15.03 -46.76 13.30
C THR A 741 14.43 -45.90 14.39
N ALA A 742 14.71 -46.17 15.62
CA ALA A 742 14.31 -45.39 16.78
C ALA A 742 15.51 -44.71 17.43
N LEU A 743 15.29 -43.51 17.96
CA LEU A 743 16.21 -42.86 18.89
C LEU A 743 15.87 -43.36 20.28
N VAL A 744 16.77 -44.17 20.88
CA VAL A 744 16.58 -44.76 22.17
C VAL A 744 17.65 -44.37 23.16
N LYS A 745 17.32 -44.27 24.44
CA LYS A 745 18.25 -43.90 25.51
C LYS A 745 18.45 -45.02 26.50
N LYS A 746 19.71 -45.38 26.75
CA LYS A 746 20.15 -46.09 27.95
C LYS A 746 20.82 -45.09 28.87
N ASP A 747 22.13 -45.00 28.86
CA ASP A 747 22.86 -43.91 29.50
C ASP A 747 23.05 -42.71 28.55
N ASN A 748 23.37 -42.99 27.31
CA ASN A 748 23.43 -42.04 26.22
C ASN A 748 22.34 -42.37 25.18
N TRP A 749 22.06 -41.42 24.33
CA TRP A 749 21.21 -41.63 23.17
C TRP A 749 21.92 -42.50 22.13
N MET A 750 21.14 -43.27 21.38
CA MET A 750 21.63 -44.10 20.27
C MET A 750 20.54 -44.23 19.19
N LEU A 751 20.96 -44.34 17.93
CA LEU A 751 20.11 -44.74 16.82
C LEU A 751 20.07 -46.29 16.75
N TYR A 752 18.87 -46.84 16.90
CA TYR A 752 18.64 -48.26 17.04
C TYR A 752 17.74 -48.77 15.94
N GLU A 753 18.18 -49.72 15.13
CA GLU A 753 17.36 -50.36 14.11
C GLU A 753 16.45 -51.44 14.79
N ILE A 754 15.14 -51.17 14.73
CA ILE A 754 14.15 -51.94 15.54
C ILE A 754 14.11 -53.41 15.16
N LYS A 755 14.21 -53.73 13.85
CA LYS A 755 14.02 -55.09 13.33
C LYS A 755 15.24 -55.98 13.62
N THR A 756 16.45 -55.48 13.46
CA THR A 756 17.70 -56.24 13.60
C THR A 756 18.30 -56.16 15.00
N GLY A 757 17.96 -55.11 15.74
CA GLY A 757 18.60 -54.76 17.00
C GLY A 757 19.98 -54.13 16.87
N LEU A 758 20.36 -53.68 15.67
CA LEU A 758 21.65 -53.05 15.39
C LEU A 758 21.66 -51.60 15.91
N VAL A 759 22.75 -51.25 16.60
CA VAL A 759 23.02 -49.85 16.95
C VAL A 759 23.76 -49.19 15.79
N LEU A 760 23.10 -48.23 15.13
CA LEU A 760 23.65 -47.51 13.98
C LEU A 760 24.58 -46.38 14.39
N MET A 761 24.31 -45.74 15.53
CA MET A 761 25.10 -44.69 16.15
C MET A 761 24.93 -44.76 17.66
N ASP A 762 26.01 -44.71 18.43
CA ASP A 762 25.98 -44.73 19.90
C ASP A 762 26.61 -43.48 20.53
N ARG A 763 26.69 -43.46 21.87
CA ARG A 763 27.36 -42.41 22.66
C ARG A 763 26.94 -40.97 22.33
N ILE A 764 25.74 -40.78 21.78
CA ILE A 764 25.22 -39.44 21.54
C ILE A 764 24.87 -38.83 22.89
N LYS A 765 25.64 -37.80 23.30
CA LYS A 765 25.48 -37.10 24.58
C LYS A 765 24.28 -36.19 24.53
N ASP A 766 24.13 -35.44 23.42
CA ASP A 766 23.02 -34.52 23.18
C ASP A 766 22.62 -34.49 21.71
N LEU A 767 21.39 -34.05 21.48
CA LEU A 767 20.80 -34.00 20.15
C LEU A 767 19.80 -32.82 20.08
N LYS A 768 20.17 -31.83 19.26
CA LYS A 768 19.33 -30.62 19.02
C LYS A 768 18.59 -30.78 17.69
N MET A 769 17.26 -30.89 17.76
CA MET A 769 16.46 -30.98 16.55
C MET A 769 16.41 -29.63 15.82
N ILE A 770 16.71 -29.66 14.53
CA ILE A 770 16.51 -28.53 13.60
C ILE A 770 15.11 -28.65 12.98
N ARG A 771 14.76 -29.88 12.54
CA ARG A 771 13.42 -30.24 12.04
C ARG A 771 12.97 -31.52 12.71
N ASP A 772 11.71 -31.53 13.17
CA ASP A 772 11.12 -32.69 13.84
C ASP A 772 9.85 -33.19 13.11
N ASP A 773 9.77 -33.03 11.80
CA ASP A 773 8.73 -33.64 10.97
C ASP A 773 9.01 -35.14 10.83
N PRO A 774 8.05 -36.03 11.09
CA PRO A 774 8.24 -37.49 10.93
C PRO A 774 8.81 -37.88 9.56
N ALA A 775 8.46 -37.20 8.50
CA ALA A 775 8.94 -37.44 7.14
C ALA A 775 10.34 -36.89 6.87
N ASP A 776 10.80 -35.88 7.65
CA ASP A 776 12.01 -35.12 7.37
C ASP A 776 12.66 -34.60 8.66
N LYS A 777 13.24 -35.53 9.48
CA LYS A 777 13.95 -35.15 10.71
C LYS A 777 15.41 -34.83 10.44
N LEU A 778 15.88 -33.77 11.09
CA LEU A 778 17.22 -33.25 10.97
C LEU A 778 17.71 -32.77 12.34
N ALA A 779 18.88 -33.22 12.76
CA ALA A 779 19.42 -32.89 14.06
C ALA A 779 20.92 -32.65 14.05
N ILE A 780 21.35 -31.67 14.84
CA ILE A 780 22.76 -31.57 15.27
C ILE A 780 22.97 -32.60 16.38
N VAL A 781 24.00 -33.42 16.26
CA VAL A 781 24.38 -34.41 17.26
C VAL A 781 25.70 -34.03 17.90
N TYR A 782 25.79 -34.22 19.21
CA TYR A 782 27.02 -34.07 20.00
C TYR A 782 27.47 -35.45 20.45
N GLN A 783 28.63 -35.89 19.95
CA GLN A 783 29.24 -37.19 20.22
C GLN A 783 30.73 -37.04 20.39
N ASP A 784 31.29 -37.64 21.45
CA ASP A 784 32.78 -37.70 21.72
C ASP A 784 33.47 -36.32 21.59
N ALA A 785 32.86 -35.27 22.17
CA ALA A 785 33.32 -33.87 22.13
C ALA A 785 33.23 -33.20 20.75
N ASN A 786 32.62 -33.80 19.75
CA ASN A 786 32.46 -33.23 18.42
C ASN A 786 30.98 -33.11 18.03
N HIS A 787 30.71 -32.18 17.12
CA HIS A 787 29.41 -31.92 16.53
C HIS A 787 29.36 -32.38 15.07
N GLY A 788 28.18 -32.79 14.63
CA GLY A 788 27.88 -33.11 13.24
C GLY A 788 26.35 -33.05 13.01
N VAL A 789 25.91 -33.33 11.80
CA VAL A 789 24.48 -33.27 11.45
C VAL A 789 24.01 -34.60 10.90
N VAL A 790 22.86 -35.08 11.41
CA VAL A 790 22.24 -36.34 11.03
C VAL A 790 20.82 -36.14 10.53
N HIS A 791 20.52 -36.78 9.41
CA HIS A 791 19.19 -36.77 8.78
C HIS A 791 18.54 -38.14 8.86
N ASN A 792 17.24 -38.23 9.14
CA ASN A 792 16.53 -39.50 9.35
C ASN A 792 16.48 -40.46 8.14
N LYS A 793 16.72 -39.96 6.92
CA LYS A 793 16.75 -40.73 5.68
C LYS A 793 18.13 -40.83 5.05
N LYS A 794 18.94 -39.75 5.16
CA LYS A 794 20.23 -39.65 4.47
C LYS A 794 21.41 -40.04 5.36
N GLY A 795 21.20 -40.25 6.67
CA GLY A 795 22.27 -40.54 7.63
C GLY A 795 23.08 -39.30 8.00
N VAL A 796 24.39 -39.45 8.19
CA VAL A 796 25.28 -38.32 8.51
C VAL A 796 25.46 -37.45 7.27
N ILE A 797 25.04 -36.19 7.33
CA ILE A 797 25.21 -35.21 6.24
C ILE A 797 26.40 -34.28 6.48
N ILE A 798 26.74 -33.98 7.74
CA ILE A 798 27.98 -33.32 8.12
C ILE A 798 28.71 -34.24 9.10
N PRO A 799 30.00 -34.58 8.83
CA PRO A 799 30.76 -35.45 9.69
C PRO A 799 30.83 -34.93 11.13
N ILE A 800 30.79 -35.84 12.10
CA ILE A 800 30.89 -35.51 13.52
C ILE A 800 32.38 -35.30 13.86
N SER A 801 32.93 -34.15 13.53
CA SER A 801 34.34 -33.82 13.62
C SER A 801 34.67 -32.36 13.91
N TYR A 802 33.64 -31.56 14.19
CA TYR A 802 33.77 -30.13 14.43
C TYR A 802 33.68 -29.81 15.93
N SER A 803 34.49 -28.90 16.40
CA SER A 803 34.52 -28.46 17.80
C SER A 803 33.20 -27.79 18.19
N ASP A 804 32.62 -27.01 17.27
CA ASP A 804 31.26 -26.48 17.38
C ASP A 804 30.55 -26.51 16.04
N LEU A 805 29.20 -26.53 16.09
CA LEU A 805 28.34 -26.52 14.93
C LEU A 805 27.00 -25.87 15.26
N VAL A 806 26.66 -24.80 14.55
CA VAL A 806 25.41 -24.06 14.72
C VAL A 806 24.66 -23.97 13.41
N ASN A 807 23.34 -24.12 13.44
CA ASN A 807 22.50 -23.76 12.30
C ASN A 807 22.24 -22.25 12.34
N VAL A 808 22.94 -21.48 11.50
CA VAL A 808 22.73 -20.04 11.32
C VAL A 808 21.65 -19.72 10.28
N GLY A 809 21.13 -20.73 9.58
CA GLY A 809 20.03 -20.64 8.64
C GLY A 809 18.66 -20.87 9.29
N SER A 810 17.62 -20.94 8.46
CA SER A 810 16.28 -21.28 8.91
C SER A 810 16.11 -22.80 9.11
N PRO A 811 15.11 -23.24 9.87
CA PRO A 811 14.82 -24.68 9.96
C PRO A 811 14.41 -25.32 8.62
N ARG A 812 13.84 -24.56 7.68
CA ARG A 812 13.44 -25.04 6.34
C ARG A 812 14.63 -25.09 5.37
N ASP A 813 15.52 -24.13 5.46
CA ASP A 813 16.74 -24.04 4.64
C ASP A 813 17.94 -23.81 5.58
N PRO A 814 18.50 -24.89 6.19
CA PRO A 814 19.60 -24.79 7.11
C PRO A 814 20.89 -24.35 6.41
N LEU A 815 21.62 -23.49 7.08
CA LEU A 815 23.01 -23.13 6.76
C LEU A 815 23.84 -23.42 7.99
N TYR A 816 24.82 -24.30 7.85
CA TYR A 816 25.60 -24.70 8.97
C TYR A 816 26.91 -23.93 9.05
N PHE A 817 27.07 -23.26 10.17
CA PHE A 817 28.35 -22.69 10.62
C PHE A 817 29.05 -23.77 11.43
N THR A 818 30.22 -24.22 10.97
CA THR A 818 31.03 -25.23 11.65
C THR A 818 32.38 -24.64 12.02
N GLU A 819 32.87 -24.96 13.19
CA GLU A 819 34.13 -24.46 13.72
C GLU A 819 35.14 -25.60 13.93
N LYS A 820 36.39 -25.31 13.59
CA LYS A 820 37.54 -26.11 13.94
C LYS A 820 38.62 -25.21 14.46
N HIS A 821 38.92 -25.29 15.77
CA HIS A 821 40.04 -24.59 16.36
C HIS A 821 41.36 -25.29 15.98
N VAL A 822 42.31 -24.52 15.46
CA VAL A 822 43.65 -25.00 15.14
C VAL A 822 44.62 -24.39 16.16
N GLU A 823 44.86 -25.13 17.24
CA GLU A 823 45.65 -24.64 18.40
C GLU A 823 47.05 -24.21 18.01
N GLU A 824 47.74 -24.94 17.11
CA GLU A 824 49.09 -24.65 16.69
C GLU A 824 49.27 -23.32 15.97
N ALA A 825 48.20 -22.85 15.31
CA ALA A 825 48.17 -21.57 14.59
C ALA A 825 47.38 -20.48 15.33
N SER A 826 46.77 -20.82 16.47
CA SER A 826 45.88 -19.93 17.23
C SER A 826 44.78 -19.27 16.35
N VAL A 827 44.21 -20.04 15.44
CA VAL A 827 43.15 -19.56 14.54
C VAL A 827 41.91 -20.45 14.57
N PHE A 828 40.77 -19.86 14.27
CA PHE A 828 39.53 -20.57 14.08
C PHE A 828 39.22 -20.73 12.58
N VAL A 829 39.07 -21.97 12.13
CA VAL A 829 38.67 -22.29 10.77
C VAL A 829 37.16 -22.49 10.77
N VAL A 830 36.43 -21.56 10.15
CA VAL A 830 34.99 -21.62 9.97
C VAL A 830 34.66 -22.10 8.57
N ILE A 831 33.82 -23.13 8.49
CA ILE A 831 33.33 -23.64 7.22
C ILE A 831 31.79 -23.59 7.22
N TYR A 832 31.26 -23.03 6.15
CA TYR A 832 29.82 -22.97 5.93
C TYR A 832 29.38 -24.11 4.99
N TYR A 833 28.30 -24.80 5.35
CA TYR A 833 27.71 -25.87 4.57
C TYR A 833 26.22 -25.58 4.32
N ASP A 834 25.73 -26.00 3.14
CA ASP A 834 24.30 -25.93 2.83
C ASP A 834 23.48 -26.99 3.57
N ALA A 835 22.16 -27.00 3.36
CA ALA A 835 21.22 -27.96 3.91
C ALA A 835 21.53 -29.43 3.59
N HIS A 836 22.37 -29.70 2.60
CA HIS A 836 22.76 -31.04 2.13
C HIS A 836 24.18 -31.44 2.56
N GLY A 837 24.89 -30.54 3.25
CA GLY A 837 26.29 -30.77 3.64
C GLY A 837 27.29 -30.47 2.54
N HIS A 838 26.91 -29.73 1.48
CA HIS A 838 27.87 -29.30 0.48
C HIS A 838 28.61 -28.07 0.99
N PHE A 839 29.92 -28.06 0.75
CA PHE A 839 30.78 -26.93 1.06
C PHE A 839 30.34 -25.67 0.30
N LEU A 840 30.21 -24.56 1.02
CA LEU A 840 29.89 -23.25 0.45
C LEU A 840 31.06 -22.29 0.53
N ARG A 841 31.64 -22.15 1.73
CA ARG A 841 32.62 -21.11 2.03
C ARG A 841 33.54 -21.54 3.19
N LYS A 842 34.77 -21.08 3.19
CA LYS A 842 35.72 -21.24 4.27
C LYS A 842 36.34 -19.90 4.60
N GLU A 843 36.36 -19.56 5.89
CA GLU A 843 37.05 -18.38 6.42
C GLU A 843 38.00 -18.79 7.55
N ILE A 844 39.00 -17.98 7.80
CA ILE A 844 39.98 -18.17 8.88
C ILE A 844 39.96 -16.87 9.67
N TYR A 845 39.78 -16.99 10.98
CA TYR A 845 39.67 -15.86 11.88
C TYR A 845 40.69 -15.94 12.98
N GLU A 846 41.28 -14.81 13.35
CA GLU A 846 41.99 -14.62 14.60
C GLU A 846 41.00 -14.68 15.77
N PRO A 847 41.39 -14.98 17.01
CA PRO A 847 40.48 -15.10 18.14
C PRO A 847 39.55 -13.88 18.34
N GLU A 848 40.09 -12.66 18.22
CA GLU A 848 39.34 -11.42 18.38
C GLU A 848 38.27 -11.22 17.27
N GLU A 849 38.58 -11.64 16.06
CA GLU A 849 37.61 -11.59 14.93
C GLU A 849 36.55 -12.67 15.09
N TYR A 850 36.94 -13.86 15.56
CA TYR A 850 36.01 -14.97 15.79
C TYR A 850 34.98 -14.63 16.85
N ASP A 851 35.37 -13.98 17.95
CA ASP A 851 34.47 -13.55 19.02
C ASP A 851 33.36 -12.59 18.51
N ASN A 852 33.64 -11.88 17.42
CA ASN A 852 32.68 -10.95 16.80
C ASN A 852 31.65 -11.63 15.87
N ILE A 853 31.83 -12.90 15.52
CA ILE A 853 30.91 -13.64 14.64
C ILE A 853 30.40 -14.93 15.28
N TYR A 854 30.92 -15.27 16.45
CA TYR A 854 30.54 -16.50 17.16
C TYR A 854 29.11 -16.38 17.71
N CYS A 855 28.28 -17.33 17.32
CA CYS A 855 26.92 -17.49 17.82
C CYS A 855 26.88 -18.65 18.79
N PRO A 856 26.91 -18.42 20.09
CA PRO A 856 26.78 -19.52 21.04
C PRO A 856 25.49 -20.28 20.80
N SER A 857 25.56 -21.59 20.77
CA SER A 857 24.39 -22.47 20.65
C SER A 857 23.53 -22.33 21.91
N TYR A 858 22.42 -21.59 21.84
CA TYR A 858 21.40 -21.54 22.89
C TYR A 858 20.58 -22.81 22.94
#